data_9b6423ea8baedcea302e85f3a21e289c
#
_entry.id   9b6423ea8baedcea302e85f3a21e289c
#
_cell.length_a   1.000
_cell.length_b   1.000
_cell.length_c   1.000
_cell.angle_alpha   90.00
_cell.angle_beta   90.00
_cell.angle_gamma   90.00
#
_symmetry.space_group_name_H-M   'P 1'
#
loop_
_entity.id
_entity.type
_entity.pdbx_description
1 polymer ?
#
loop_
_entity_poly.entity_id
_entity_poly.type
_entity_poly.pdbx_seq_one_letter_code
_entity_poly.pdbx_strand_id
1 'polypeptide(L)'
;MNENNNTEEKVVEEQKAANPINKVKEDIKEVLNQPEQAPSIQIDSFIRLSLILVLSALLIFIVWQFMIKPTIDFKNNEKMVEDAARRYYEFNYSQLPTGERVATLSIQQLYDKAFLTEDLYIPNSTKPCDSQNSWVKVRKENGEYKYYTYLKCGIQESNIDHEGPVIEINGDKEMTIGLGEEYKEPGVKSVVDDKDGKLDVKDVVIKSSALNTNEIGEYEVQYIATDNLSNKTVVKRKIKVIAKLKSIVAKETNKENHYKGKDPNNYVYFSGMLWRIVDSDGKNVRLVAFEDIANVNYAGLNKWLSYFYNHLSDGAKKLIVKNKYCNELLESVNEKIDECNSYTKKLNSYVLSVADVNKANTEEGNYLITETISWLSNEKSDEEAYTVDVFTSADSKSYLEDKKTYNYGVRPVITIKGDSLIKSGLGTYKSPYNLGETPPGKVDDKINTRTSGEFIKHAGMLWRIVEVNKDGTTKIISMDSIKAKDNVKVKTSYQSKSKIYNPTEKGNIGYFIKNKVSEYVDTSYFVNKNVEVPIYDGEIQYGKETTTKKYKVKLSAPNIYEMFSAYTNTFGNMKAHWLINSSKQDVTKSAMTDIGVIITIVGDYDEFGIRVVANLQENIMITKGKGTFDNPYNITK
;
A
#
# COMPACT_ATOMS: atom_id res chain seq x y z
N MET A 1 -53.04 -30.12 -12.16
CA MET A 1 -52.40 -31.37 -12.58
C MET A 1 -50.96 -31.23 -12.19
N ASN A 2 -50.61 -31.63 -10.99
CA ASN A 2 -50.10 -32.96 -10.57
C ASN A 2 -48.82 -33.27 -11.35
N GLU A 3 -47.69 -33.58 -10.82
CA GLU A 3 -47.29 -34.13 -9.49
C GLU A 3 -45.76 -33.95 -9.33
N ASN A 4 -45.35 -33.63 -8.14
CA ASN A 4 -44.63 -34.47 -7.18
C ASN A 4 -43.11 -34.67 -7.38
N ASN A 5 -42.37 -34.03 -6.55
CA ASN A 5 -41.58 -34.60 -5.40
C ASN A 5 -40.44 -35.57 -5.76
N ASN A 6 -39.23 -35.18 -5.43
CA ASN A 6 -38.59 -35.72 -4.21
C ASN A 6 -37.29 -35.01 -3.93
N THR A 7 -37.26 -34.40 -2.78
CA THR A 7 -36.11 -33.94 -2.04
C THR A 7 -35.40 -35.13 -1.41
N GLU A 8 -34.16 -35.41 -1.76
CA GLU A 8 -33.28 -36.23 -0.93
C GLU A 8 -32.39 -35.31 -0.11
N GLU A 9 -32.72 -35.22 1.17
CA GLU A 9 -31.82 -34.74 2.24
C GLU A 9 -30.63 -35.68 2.33
N LYS A 10 -29.45 -35.20 1.98
CA LYS A 10 -28.17 -35.81 2.41
C LYS A 10 -27.88 -35.33 3.82
N VAL A 11 -28.15 -36.21 4.77
CA VAL A 11 -27.66 -36.14 6.15
C VAL A 11 -26.13 -36.20 6.11
N VAL A 12 -25.48 -35.13 6.52
CA VAL A 12 -24.06 -35.09 6.80
C VAL A 12 -23.85 -35.71 8.18
N GLU A 13 -23.34 -36.92 8.25
CA GLU A 13 -22.82 -37.55 9.46
C GLU A 13 -21.60 -36.78 9.96
N GLU A 14 -21.77 -36.01 11.02
CA GLU A 14 -20.65 -35.54 11.85
C GLU A 14 -19.99 -36.76 12.51
N GLN A 15 -18.81 -37.13 12.04
CA GLN A 15 -17.92 -38.00 12.77
C GLN A 15 -17.46 -37.30 14.07
N LYS A 16 -18.15 -37.58 15.17
CA LYS A 16 -17.64 -37.29 16.51
C LYS A 16 -16.40 -38.13 16.72
N ALA A 17 -15.23 -37.47 16.75
CA ALA A 17 -14.01 -38.08 17.23
C ALA A 17 -14.25 -38.67 18.63
N ALA A 18 -14.16 -39.98 18.75
CA ALA A 18 -14.34 -40.68 19.99
C ALA A 18 -13.25 -40.26 20.97
N ASN A 19 -13.67 -39.73 22.11
CA ASN A 19 -12.78 -39.37 23.21
C ASN A 19 -12.03 -40.64 23.68
N PRO A 20 -10.69 -40.63 23.70
CA PRO A 20 -9.90 -41.84 24.09
C PRO A 20 -10.24 -42.39 25.47
N ILE A 21 -10.82 -41.59 26.37
CA ILE A 21 -11.29 -42.03 27.70
C ILE A 21 -12.49 -42.99 27.61
N ASN A 22 -13.36 -42.86 26.59
CA ASN A 22 -14.51 -43.73 26.44
C ASN A 22 -14.10 -45.12 25.88
N LYS A 23 -13.09 -45.13 25.00
CA LYS A 23 -12.55 -46.41 24.47
C LYS A 23 -11.88 -47.23 25.59
N VAL A 24 -11.13 -46.59 26.49
CA VAL A 24 -10.54 -47.23 27.66
C VAL A 24 -11.59 -47.77 28.63
N LYS A 25 -12.75 -47.12 28.77
CA LYS A 25 -13.85 -47.60 29.61
C LYS A 25 -14.59 -48.79 29.00
N GLU A 26 -14.70 -48.88 27.68
CA GLU A 26 -15.30 -50.05 27.01
C GLU A 26 -14.34 -51.25 27.02
N ASP A 27 -13.06 -51.04 26.74
CA ASP A 27 -12.03 -52.05 26.80
C ASP A 27 -11.87 -52.62 28.22
N ILE A 28 -12.02 -51.81 29.27
CA ILE A 28 -12.04 -52.23 30.69
C ILE A 28 -13.30 -53.04 31.00
N LYS A 29 -14.46 -52.72 30.42
CA LYS A 29 -15.69 -53.51 30.64
C LYS A 29 -15.64 -54.86 29.91
N GLU A 30 -15.02 -54.94 28.76
CA GLU A 30 -14.89 -56.19 28.01
C GLU A 30 -13.91 -57.16 28.69
N VAL A 31 -12.81 -56.64 29.26
CA VAL A 31 -11.85 -57.43 30.04
C VAL A 31 -12.42 -57.93 31.39
N LEU A 32 -13.36 -57.19 31.99
CA LEU A 32 -13.99 -57.59 33.26
C LEU A 32 -15.12 -58.61 33.10
N ASN A 33 -15.61 -58.89 31.89
CA ASN A 33 -16.74 -59.82 31.65
C ASN A 33 -16.36 -61.15 31.04
N GLN A 34 -15.07 -61.48 30.90
CA GLN A 34 -14.67 -62.85 30.54
C GLN A 34 -14.46 -63.71 31.75
N PRO A 35 -15.19 -64.81 31.91
CA PRO A 35 -14.93 -65.75 32.96
C PRO A 35 -13.76 -66.65 32.62
N GLU A 36 -12.55 -66.12 32.64
CA GLU A 36 -11.35 -66.96 32.61
C GLU A 36 -11.02 -67.36 34.07
N GLN A 37 -11.03 -68.62 34.31
CA GLN A 37 -10.47 -69.21 35.51
C GLN A 37 -8.96 -68.93 35.55
N ALA A 38 -8.60 -67.75 36.06
CA ALA A 38 -7.22 -67.47 36.43
C ALA A 38 -6.85 -68.44 37.58
N PRO A 39 -5.66 -69.06 37.57
CA PRO A 39 -5.21 -69.86 38.69
C PRO A 39 -5.26 -69.02 39.94
N SER A 40 -5.98 -69.53 40.96
CA SER A 40 -6.10 -68.85 42.28
C SER A 40 -4.71 -68.86 42.90
N ILE A 41 -3.93 -67.80 42.62
CA ILE A 41 -2.78 -67.47 43.43
C ILE A 41 -3.37 -67.08 44.79
N GLN A 42 -3.34 -67.97 45.77
CA GLN A 42 -3.60 -67.65 47.17
C GLN A 42 -2.47 -66.70 47.59
N ILE A 43 -2.58 -65.45 47.29
CA ILE A 43 -1.73 -64.42 47.84
C ILE A 43 -2.13 -64.26 49.30
N ASP A 44 -1.22 -64.70 50.19
CA ASP A 44 -1.34 -64.60 51.60
C ASP A 44 -1.85 -63.22 52.00
N SER A 45 -2.80 -63.10 52.94
CA SER A 45 -3.41 -61.85 53.38
C SER A 45 -2.38 -60.81 53.75
N PHE A 46 -1.22 -61.23 54.19
CA PHE A 46 -0.06 -60.39 54.51
C PHE A 46 0.55 -59.75 53.27
N ILE A 47 0.66 -60.50 52.15
CA ILE A 47 1.17 -59.99 50.88
C ILE A 47 0.20 -59.02 50.25
N ARG A 48 -1.11 -59.23 50.33
CA ARG A 48 -2.14 -58.26 49.86
C ARG A 48 -2.07 -56.97 50.64
N LEU A 49 -1.96 -57.04 52.01
CA LEU A 49 -1.85 -55.85 52.85
C LEU A 49 -0.57 -55.07 52.58
N SER A 50 0.57 -55.75 52.38
CA SER A 50 1.85 -55.11 52.04
C SER A 50 1.81 -54.50 50.66
N LEU A 51 1.14 -55.09 49.66
CA LEU A 51 1.01 -54.55 48.32
C LEU A 51 0.12 -53.29 48.33
N ILE A 52 -0.96 -53.29 49.09
CA ILE A 52 -1.82 -52.12 49.28
C ILE A 52 -1.07 -50.97 49.95
N LEU A 53 -0.25 -51.29 50.97
CA LEU A 53 0.58 -50.27 51.64
C LEU A 53 1.66 -49.70 50.74
N VAL A 54 2.29 -50.51 49.91
CA VAL A 54 3.30 -50.05 48.93
C VAL A 54 2.65 -49.20 47.84
N LEU A 55 1.50 -49.64 47.28
CA LEU A 55 0.75 -48.86 46.28
C LEU A 55 0.23 -47.56 46.87
N SER A 56 -0.28 -47.52 48.10
CA SER A 56 -0.71 -46.29 48.75
C SER A 56 0.45 -45.35 49.03
N ALA A 57 1.59 -45.84 49.48
CA ALA A 57 2.80 -45.05 49.69
C ALA A 57 3.34 -44.49 48.34
N LEU A 58 3.29 -45.28 47.26
CA LEU A 58 3.68 -44.85 45.91
C LEU A 58 2.72 -43.78 45.39
N LEU A 59 1.40 -43.90 45.63
CA LEU A 59 0.41 -42.92 45.23
C LEU A 59 0.60 -41.62 46.01
N ILE A 60 0.86 -41.70 47.32
CA ILE A 60 1.16 -40.52 48.16
C ILE A 60 2.45 -39.87 47.69
N PHE A 61 3.48 -40.62 47.35
CA PHE A 61 4.72 -40.10 46.80
C PHE A 61 4.53 -39.43 45.45
N ILE A 62 3.72 -39.99 44.55
CA ILE A 62 3.36 -39.37 43.24
C ILE A 62 2.59 -38.07 43.48
N VAL A 63 1.58 -38.08 44.32
CA VAL A 63 0.82 -36.85 44.64
C VAL A 63 1.75 -35.79 45.24
N TRP A 64 2.60 -36.19 46.17
CA TRP A 64 3.57 -35.26 46.75
C TRP A 64 4.54 -34.70 45.71
N GLN A 65 5.14 -35.55 44.89
CA GLN A 65 6.17 -35.17 43.91
C GLN A 65 5.60 -34.28 42.75
N PHE A 66 4.38 -34.59 42.31
CA PHE A 66 3.81 -33.93 41.12
C PHE A 66 2.78 -32.84 41.41
N MET A 67 2.20 -32.79 42.61
CA MET A 67 1.16 -31.81 42.98
C MET A 67 1.58 -30.92 44.13
N ILE A 68 2.07 -31.51 45.25
CA ILE A 68 2.34 -30.76 46.48
C ILE A 68 3.68 -30.03 46.40
N LYS A 69 4.76 -30.75 46.06
CA LYS A 69 6.11 -30.19 45.98
C LYS A 69 6.21 -29.03 45.01
N PRO A 70 5.71 -29.13 43.75
CA PRO A 70 5.75 -28.02 42.81
C PRO A 70 5.05 -26.75 43.32
N THR A 71 3.97 -26.91 44.05
CA THR A 71 3.25 -25.76 44.63
C THR A 71 4.04 -25.12 45.77
N ILE A 72 4.75 -25.92 46.59
CA ILE A 72 5.63 -25.41 47.63
C ILE A 72 6.83 -24.71 47.05
N ASP A 73 7.49 -25.31 46.03
CA ASP A 73 8.63 -24.72 45.38
C ASP A 73 8.27 -23.40 44.71
N PHE A 74 7.10 -23.32 44.07
CA PHE A 74 6.62 -22.08 43.45
C PHE A 74 6.40 -20.97 44.50
N LYS A 75 5.75 -21.29 45.64
CA LYS A 75 5.56 -20.32 46.75
C LYS A 75 6.88 -19.87 47.38
N ASN A 76 7.85 -20.76 47.46
CA ASN A 76 9.19 -20.39 47.93
C ASN A 76 9.86 -19.39 46.96
N ASN A 77 9.70 -19.61 45.65
CA ASN A 77 10.17 -18.68 44.63
C ASN A 77 9.49 -17.30 44.74
N GLU A 78 8.14 -17.27 44.93
CA GLU A 78 7.42 -16.01 45.18
C GLU A 78 7.96 -15.25 46.36
N LYS A 79 8.17 -15.95 47.50
CA LYS A 79 8.71 -15.35 48.70
C LYS A 79 10.14 -14.83 48.53
N MET A 80 10.96 -15.57 47.81
CA MET A 80 12.34 -15.19 47.52
C MET A 80 12.40 -13.87 46.71
N VAL A 81 11.50 -13.73 45.75
CA VAL A 81 11.35 -12.51 44.95
C VAL A 81 10.82 -11.36 45.82
N GLU A 82 9.83 -11.58 46.69
CA GLU A 82 9.33 -10.55 47.57
C GLU A 82 10.40 -10.08 48.56
N ASP A 83 11.16 -10.98 49.15
CA ASP A 83 12.26 -10.65 50.09
C ASP A 83 13.38 -9.90 49.36
N ALA A 84 13.69 -10.23 48.12
CA ALA A 84 14.64 -9.49 47.30
C ALA A 84 14.16 -8.07 46.99
N ALA A 85 12.87 -7.89 46.68
CA ALA A 85 12.27 -6.57 46.46
C ALA A 85 12.27 -5.72 47.78
N ARG A 86 11.96 -6.34 48.91
CA ARG A 86 12.06 -5.66 50.22
C ARG A 86 13.47 -5.14 50.50
N ARG A 87 14.50 -5.99 50.32
CA ARG A 87 15.89 -5.58 50.44
C ARG A 87 16.24 -4.45 49.44
N TYR A 88 15.76 -4.53 48.22
CA TYR A 88 15.98 -3.48 47.23
C TYR A 88 15.47 -2.11 47.72
N TYR A 89 14.23 -2.05 48.24
CA TYR A 89 13.63 -0.80 48.70
C TYR A 89 14.19 -0.33 50.07
N GLU A 90 14.74 -1.21 50.90
CA GLU A 90 15.49 -0.82 52.13
C GLU A 90 16.73 -0.03 51.73
N PHE A 91 17.46 -0.44 50.69
CA PHE A 91 18.63 0.29 50.18
C PHE A 91 18.23 1.49 49.29
N ASN A 92 17.09 1.46 48.67
CA ASN A 92 16.59 2.49 47.74
C ASN A 92 15.33 3.17 48.27
N TYR A 93 15.34 3.57 49.51
CA TYR A 93 14.20 4.12 50.21
C TYR A 93 13.49 5.27 49.49
N SER A 94 14.24 6.14 48.79
CA SER A 94 13.69 7.25 47.99
C SER A 94 12.83 6.82 46.79
N GLN A 95 12.90 5.56 46.41
CA GLN A 95 12.10 4.99 45.28
C GLN A 95 10.79 4.36 45.76
N LEU A 96 10.53 4.31 47.07
CA LEU A 96 9.24 3.86 47.58
C LEU A 96 8.12 4.82 47.19
N PRO A 97 6.95 4.29 46.83
CA PRO A 97 5.84 5.10 46.35
C PRO A 97 5.27 5.98 47.48
N THR A 98 4.84 7.18 47.09
CA THR A 98 4.14 8.10 48.00
C THR A 98 2.67 8.23 47.64
N GLY A 99 1.79 8.35 48.62
CA GLY A 99 0.35 8.40 48.42
C GLY A 99 -0.20 7.09 47.81
N GLU A 100 -1.10 7.20 46.87
CA GLU A 100 -1.74 6.05 46.19
C GLU A 100 -0.94 5.50 45.01
N ARG A 101 0.28 5.99 44.82
CA ARG A 101 1.14 5.53 43.70
C ARG A 101 1.57 4.09 43.93
N VAL A 102 1.80 3.38 42.80
CA VAL A 102 2.36 2.02 42.82
C VAL A 102 3.75 2.10 42.16
N ALA A 103 4.76 1.57 42.85
CA ALA A 103 6.08 1.35 42.29
C ALA A 103 6.18 -0.09 41.77
N THR A 104 6.74 -0.28 40.60
CA THR A 104 6.93 -1.60 39.96
C THR A 104 8.41 -1.88 39.77
N LEU A 105 8.84 -3.08 40.17
CA LEU A 105 10.19 -3.58 40.01
C LEU A 105 10.12 -4.94 39.30
N SER A 106 10.71 -5.06 38.13
CA SER A 106 10.75 -6.34 37.42
C SER A 106 11.73 -7.31 38.08
N ILE A 107 11.50 -8.62 37.95
CA ILE A 107 12.44 -9.63 38.48
C ILE A 107 13.80 -9.49 37.78
N GLN A 108 13.82 -9.15 36.49
CA GLN A 108 15.04 -8.89 35.77
C GLN A 108 15.85 -7.75 36.41
N GLN A 109 15.20 -6.67 36.85
CA GLN A 109 15.88 -5.58 37.56
C GLN A 109 16.48 -6.02 38.91
N LEU A 110 15.83 -6.96 39.61
CA LEU A 110 16.38 -7.54 40.83
C LEU A 110 17.64 -8.36 40.56
N TYR A 111 17.70 -9.11 39.48
CA TYR A 111 18.89 -9.80 39.00
C TYR A 111 20.01 -8.81 38.63
N ASP A 112 19.69 -7.85 37.75
CA ASP A 112 20.67 -6.87 37.24
C ASP A 112 21.30 -6.05 38.35
N LYS A 113 20.58 -5.84 39.45
CA LYS A 113 21.03 -5.09 40.63
C LYS A 113 21.57 -5.99 41.75
N ALA A 114 21.67 -7.28 41.51
CA ALA A 114 22.19 -8.28 42.46
C ALA A 114 21.42 -8.38 43.80
N PHE A 115 20.13 -8.04 43.83
CA PHE A 115 19.25 -8.28 45.00
C PHE A 115 18.64 -9.66 44.95
N LEU A 116 18.55 -10.28 43.79
CA LEU A 116 18.18 -11.66 43.55
C LEU A 116 19.40 -12.35 42.90
N THR A 117 20.03 -13.26 43.63
CA THR A 117 21.30 -13.94 43.22
C THR A 117 21.08 -15.41 42.84
N GLU A 118 19.96 -15.99 43.30
CA GLU A 118 19.61 -17.34 43.01
C GLU A 118 18.66 -17.42 41.80
N ASP A 119 18.94 -18.35 40.90
CA ASP A 119 18.08 -18.57 39.72
C ASP A 119 16.73 -19.19 40.13
N LEU A 120 15.65 -18.60 39.63
CA LEU A 120 14.30 -19.12 39.83
C LEU A 120 13.96 -20.12 38.73
N TYR A 121 13.73 -21.37 39.11
CA TYR A 121 13.41 -22.41 38.14
C TYR A 121 11.93 -22.80 38.19
N ILE A 122 11.40 -23.22 37.04
CA ILE A 122 10.08 -23.84 36.96
C ILE A 122 10.11 -25.10 37.84
N PRO A 123 9.15 -25.29 38.77
CA PRO A 123 9.11 -26.47 39.64
C PRO A 123 9.25 -27.77 38.85
N ASN A 124 10.08 -28.67 39.37
CA ASN A 124 10.45 -29.93 38.72
C ASN A 124 11.13 -29.78 37.34
N SER A 125 11.75 -28.65 37.03
CA SER A 125 12.42 -28.37 35.75
C SER A 125 13.76 -27.64 35.99
N THR A 126 14.63 -27.68 34.99
CA THR A 126 15.86 -26.88 34.94
C THR A 126 15.67 -25.59 34.10
N LYS A 127 14.45 -25.34 33.63
CA LYS A 127 14.16 -24.11 32.87
C LYS A 127 13.89 -22.94 33.83
N PRO A 128 14.41 -21.75 33.54
CA PRO A 128 14.16 -20.58 34.37
C PRO A 128 12.70 -20.12 34.28
N CYS A 129 12.22 -19.47 35.35
CA CYS A 129 11.00 -18.70 35.33
C CYS A 129 11.11 -17.46 34.42
N ASP A 130 9.98 -16.88 34.02
CA ASP A 130 9.95 -15.71 33.15
C ASP A 130 10.27 -14.44 33.92
N SER A 131 11.55 -14.05 33.96
CA SER A 131 12.02 -12.84 34.66
C SER A 131 11.60 -11.53 33.98
N GLN A 132 11.25 -11.56 32.69
CA GLN A 132 10.86 -10.38 31.92
C GLN A 132 9.41 -9.98 32.17
N ASN A 133 8.51 -10.96 32.32
CA ASN A 133 7.09 -10.75 32.53
C ASN A 133 6.66 -10.94 33.98
N SER A 134 7.62 -11.08 34.90
CA SER A 134 7.38 -11.20 36.35
C SER A 134 7.89 -9.95 37.06
N TRP A 135 7.16 -9.53 38.11
CA TRP A 135 7.40 -8.27 38.81
C TRP A 135 6.95 -8.28 40.24
N VAL A 136 7.42 -7.28 41.02
CA VAL A 136 6.87 -6.93 42.34
C VAL A 136 6.34 -5.50 42.26
N LYS A 137 5.08 -5.32 42.62
CA LYS A 137 4.46 -4.01 42.82
C LYS A 137 4.41 -3.68 44.30
N VAL A 138 4.72 -2.43 44.63
CA VAL A 138 4.71 -1.92 46.00
C VAL A 138 3.76 -0.74 46.06
N ARG A 139 2.86 -0.79 47.06
CA ARG A 139 1.88 0.27 47.34
C ARG A 139 1.85 0.56 48.82
N LYS A 140 1.59 1.81 49.19
CA LYS A 140 1.39 2.19 50.61
C LYS A 140 -0.08 2.07 50.96
N GLU A 141 -0.41 1.20 51.90
CA GLU A 141 -1.76 0.97 52.38
C GLU A 141 -1.81 1.09 53.92
N ASN A 142 -2.73 1.90 54.45
CA ASN A 142 -2.89 2.14 55.88
C ASN A 142 -1.56 2.52 56.59
N GLY A 143 -0.68 3.21 55.90
CA GLY A 143 0.61 3.63 56.44
C GLY A 143 1.77 2.66 56.22
N GLU A 144 1.50 1.41 55.85
CA GLU A 144 2.48 0.35 55.61
C GLU A 144 2.69 0.07 54.12
N TYR A 145 3.89 -0.41 53.76
CA TYR A 145 4.19 -0.83 52.39
C TYR A 145 3.84 -2.31 52.20
N LYS A 146 2.89 -2.59 51.29
CA LYS A 146 2.54 -3.94 50.85
C LYS A 146 3.21 -4.25 49.52
N TYR A 147 3.67 -5.50 49.43
CA TYR A 147 4.37 -6.04 48.28
C TYR A 147 3.48 -7.07 47.59
N TYR A 148 3.25 -6.91 46.31
CA TYR A 148 2.43 -7.77 45.47
C TYR A 148 3.34 -8.41 44.43
N THR A 149 3.64 -9.69 44.61
CA THR A 149 4.56 -10.43 43.77
C THR A 149 3.79 -11.20 42.69
N TYR A 150 4.02 -10.87 41.44
CA TYR A 150 3.59 -11.66 40.29
C TYR A 150 4.78 -12.40 39.68
N LEU A 151 4.74 -13.72 39.77
CA LEU A 151 5.76 -14.63 39.25
C LEU A 151 5.12 -15.57 38.24
N LYS A 152 5.71 -15.71 37.03
CA LYS A 152 5.31 -16.63 35.99
C LYS A 152 6.39 -17.70 35.80
N CYS A 153 6.05 -18.96 36.12
CA CYS A 153 6.94 -20.10 36.08
C CYS A 153 6.32 -21.27 35.28
N GLY A 154 6.45 -21.23 33.96
CA GLY A 154 5.84 -22.23 33.09
C GLY A 154 4.33 -22.12 33.05
N ILE A 155 3.61 -23.15 33.58
CA ILE A 155 2.15 -23.16 33.67
C ILE A 155 1.65 -22.60 35.01
N GLN A 156 2.53 -22.36 35.98
CA GLN A 156 2.20 -21.78 37.27
C GLN A 156 2.43 -20.28 37.26
N GLU A 157 1.50 -19.53 37.79
CA GLU A 157 1.62 -18.08 37.99
C GLU A 157 0.96 -17.67 39.31
N SER A 158 1.42 -16.52 39.83
CA SER A 158 0.90 -15.98 41.09
C SER A 158 -0.57 -15.57 40.92
N ASN A 159 -1.36 -15.85 41.92
CA ASN A 159 -2.76 -15.42 41.97
C ASN A 159 -2.87 -13.95 42.46
N ILE A 160 -2.11 -13.09 41.82
CA ILE A 160 -2.12 -11.64 41.99
C ILE A 160 -2.67 -11.00 40.74
N ASP A 161 -3.42 -9.95 40.91
CA ASP A 161 -3.94 -9.16 39.82
C ASP A 161 -2.81 -8.63 38.94
N HIS A 162 -2.78 -9.05 37.68
CA HIS A 162 -1.75 -8.72 36.71
C HIS A 162 -2.31 -8.30 35.32
N GLU A 163 -3.60 -8.41 35.18
CA GLU A 163 -4.31 -7.96 33.98
C GLU A 163 -4.91 -6.57 34.21
N GLY A 164 -4.98 -5.76 33.19
CA GLY A 164 -5.67 -4.49 33.32
C GLY A 164 -7.15 -4.60 32.99
N PRO A 165 -7.94 -3.62 33.42
CA PRO A 165 -9.41 -3.69 33.32
C PRO A 165 -9.87 -3.73 31.86
N VAL A 166 -10.97 -4.38 31.59
CA VAL A 166 -11.64 -4.43 30.28
C VAL A 166 -12.44 -3.15 30.09
N ILE A 167 -12.13 -2.41 29.01
CA ILE A 167 -12.82 -1.16 28.64
C ILE A 167 -13.80 -1.43 27.51
N GLU A 168 -15.05 -1.07 27.70
CA GLU A 168 -16.07 -1.01 26.66
C GLU A 168 -16.39 0.45 26.34
N ILE A 169 -16.13 0.88 25.10
CA ILE A 169 -16.40 2.25 24.65
C ILE A 169 -17.80 2.39 24.06
N ASN A 170 -18.41 3.58 24.18
CA ASN A 170 -19.66 3.90 23.50
C ASN A 170 -19.45 4.12 22.00
N GLY A 171 -20.38 3.64 21.17
CA GLY A 171 -20.35 3.80 19.72
C GLY A 171 -19.29 2.94 19.02
N ASP A 172 -19.04 3.23 17.76
CA ASP A 172 -18.18 2.42 16.91
C ASP A 172 -16.68 2.62 17.20
N LYS A 173 -15.89 1.57 17.00
CA LYS A 173 -14.41 1.63 17.11
C LYS A 173 -13.78 2.42 15.96
N GLU A 174 -14.49 2.60 14.85
CA GLU A 174 -14.10 3.48 13.74
C GLU A 174 -15.21 4.49 13.48
N MET A 175 -14.83 5.78 13.39
CA MET A 175 -15.75 6.88 13.09
C MET A 175 -15.22 7.67 11.89
N THR A 176 -16.13 8.19 11.08
CA THR A 176 -15.81 9.09 9.96
C THR A 176 -16.48 10.43 10.22
N ILE A 177 -15.69 11.51 10.13
CA ILE A 177 -16.16 12.89 10.30
C ILE A 177 -15.74 13.73 9.11
N GLY A 178 -16.48 14.80 8.84
CA GLY A 178 -16.14 15.78 7.79
C GLY A 178 -14.99 16.70 8.22
N LEU A 179 -14.23 17.18 7.25
CA LEU A 179 -13.18 18.19 7.48
C LEU A 179 -13.79 19.45 8.13
N GLY A 180 -13.24 19.85 9.27
CA GLY A 180 -13.70 21.00 10.05
C GLY A 180 -14.93 20.73 10.93
N GLU A 181 -15.48 19.53 10.93
CA GLU A 181 -16.53 19.13 11.85
C GLU A 181 -15.97 18.90 13.26
N GLU A 182 -16.73 19.27 14.28
CA GLU A 182 -16.36 19.04 15.67
C GLU A 182 -16.49 17.54 16.02
N TYR A 183 -15.42 16.97 16.53
CA TYR A 183 -15.46 15.61 17.08
C TYR A 183 -16.18 15.62 18.43
N LYS A 184 -17.28 14.87 18.54
CA LYS A 184 -17.99 14.65 19.79
C LYS A 184 -17.61 13.29 20.33
N GLU A 185 -16.90 13.29 21.46
CA GLU A 185 -16.47 12.07 22.13
C GLU A 185 -17.67 11.31 22.74
N PRO A 186 -17.96 10.07 22.31
CA PRO A 186 -19.08 9.29 22.83
C PRO A 186 -18.84 8.73 24.24
N GLY A 187 -17.57 8.71 24.69
CA GLY A 187 -17.19 8.27 26.03
C GLY A 187 -17.07 6.76 26.21
N VAL A 188 -17.03 6.35 27.47
CA VAL A 188 -16.84 4.98 27.90
C VAL A 188 -18.17 4.42 28.45
N LYS A 189 -18.50 3.19 28.05
CA LYS A 189 -19.72 2.49 28.49
C LYS A 189 -19.52 1.79 29.82
N SER A 190 -18.40 1.05 29.93
CA SER A 190 -18.09 0.31 31.17
C SER A 190 -16.59 0.04 31.28
N VAL A 191 -16.14 -0.11 32.53
CA VAL A 191 -14.80 -0.57 32.87
C VAL A 191 -14.97 -1.62 33.95
N VAL A 192 -14.49 -2.84 33.71
CA VAL A 192 -14.62 -3.95 34.61
C VAL A 192 -13.30 -4.68 34.72
N ASP A 193 -12.86 -4.88 35.92
CA ASP A 193 -11.69 -5.65 36.27
C ASP A 193 -12.07 -6.97 36.91
N ASP A 194 -11.29 -8.03 36.75
CA ASP A 194 -11.59 -9.36 37.25
C ASP A 194 -11.41 -9.48 38.77
N LYS A 195 -10.54 -8.64 39.35
CA LYS A 195 -10.25 -8.61 40.79
C LYS A 195 -10.87 -7.40 41.51
N ASP A 196 -10.75 -6.22 40.88
CA ASP A 196 -11.29 -4.98 41.47
C ASP A 196 -12.77 -4.75 41.18
N GLY A 197 -13.35 -5.54 40.25
CA GLY A 197 -14.74 -5.43 39.87
C GLY A 197 -15.02 -4.22 38.98
N LYS A 198 -16.15 -3.55 39.21
CA LYS A 198 -16.56 -2.39 38.40
C LYS A 198 -15.81 -1.13 38.84
N LEU A 199 -15.07 -0.53 37.91
CA LEU A 199 -14.37 0.74 38.11
C LEU A 199 -15.20 1.92 37.59
N ASP A 200 -14.90 3.15 38.08
CA ASP A 200 -15.60 4.35 37.63
C ASP A 200 -15.14 4.73 36.23
N VAL A 201 -16.07 4.87 35.30
CA VAL A 201 -15.78 5.29 33.92
C VAL A 201 -15.17 6.69 33.84
N LYS A 202 -15.32 7.52 34.89
CA LYS A 202 -14.72 8.85 34.98
C LYS A 202 -13.21 8.83 35.16
N ASP A 203 -12.67 7.73 35.66
CA ASP A 203 -11.24 7.54 35.91
C ASP A 203 -10.49 7.13 34.62
N VAL A 204 -11.23 6.87 33.54
CA VAL A 204 -10.62 6.57 32.23
C VAL A 204 -10.02 7.83 31.63
N VAL A 205 -8.71 7.78 31.37
CA VAL A 205 -8.01 8.87 30.68
C VAL A 205 -8.25 8.76 29.19
N ILE A 206 -8.93 9.74 28.61
CA ILE A 206 -9.16 9.83 27.16
C ILE A 206 -8.12 10.78 26.55
N LYS A 207 -7.28 10.25 25.64
CA LYS A 207 -6.27 11.02 24.91
C LYS A 207 -6.70 11.23 23.47
N SER A 208 -7.03 12.45 23.10
CA SER A 208 -7.41 12.89 21.75
C SER A 208 -6.52 14.01 21.21
N SER A 209 -5.42 14.36 21.88
CA SER A 209 -4.58 15.52 21.54
C SER A 209 -3.94 15.46 20.15
N ALA A 210 -3.84 14.28 19.55
CA ALA A 210 -3.34 14.11 18.18
C ALA A 210 -4.45 14.30 17.10
N LEU A 211 -5.73 14.37 17.50
CA LEU A 211 -6.84 14.53 16.57
C LEU A 211 -6.90 15.97 16.07
N ASN A 212 -6.73 16.13 14.75
CA ASN A 212 -6.90 17.40 14.06
C ASN A 212 -8.04 17.29 13.04
N THR A 213 -9.20 17.78 13.37
CA THR A 213 -10.38 17.75 12.48
C THR A 213 -10.30 18.72 11.32
N ASN A 214 -9.33 19.65 11.33
CA ASN A 214 -9.07 20.57 10.24
C ASN A 214 -8.11 20.04 9.19
N GLU A 215 -7.65 18.79 9.34
CA GLU A 215 -6.73 18.13 8.43
C GLU A 215 -7.23 16.74 8.07
N ILE A 216 -7.24 16.43 6.77
CA ILE A 216 -7.68 15.12 6.27
C ILE A 216 -6.65 14.06 6.68
N GLY A 217 -7.10 12.98 7.32
CA GLY A 217 -6.20 11.93 7.78
C GLY A 217 -6.89 10.88 8.64
N GLU A 218 -6.07 9.96 9.16
CA GLU A 218 -6.50 8.96 10.13
C GLU A 218 -5.84 9.28 11.48
N TYR A 219 -6.66 9.36 12.52
CA TYR A 219 -6.27 9.71 13.88
C TYR A 219 -6.71 8.63 14.86
N GLU A 220 -6.08 8.58 16.02
CA GLU A 220 -6.45 7.66 17.10
C GLU A 220 -6.84 8.44 18.36
N VAL A 221 -7.96 8.06 18.96
CA VAL A 221 -8.33 8.43 20.32
C VAL A 221 -8.07 7.22 21.21
N GLN A 222 -7.33 7.40 22.30
CA GLN A 222 -6.94 6.35 23.22
C GLN A 222 -7.73 6.45 24.52
N TYR A 223 -8.28 5.34 24.99
CA TYR A 223 -8.97 5.17 26.26
C TYR A 223 -8.08 4.32 27.16
N ILE A 224 -7.64 4.89 28.28
CA ILE A 224 -6.70 4.25 29.20
C ILE A 224 -7.37 4.09 30.54
N ALA A 225 -7.61 2.87 30.94
CA ALA A 225 -8.04 2.53 32.30
C ALA A 225 -6.89 1.91 33.07
N THR A 226 -6.93 2.09 34.38
CA THR A 226 -5.90 1.58 35.29
C THR A 226 -6.63 1.05 36.54
N ASP A 227 -6.29 -0.16 36.98
CA ASP A 227 -6.78 -0.77 38.20
C ASP A 227 -6.04 -0.28 39.46
N ASN A 228 -6.37 -0.86 40.62
CA ASN A 228 -5.78 -0.52 41.90
C ASN A 228 -4.30 -0.92 42.00
N LEU A 229 -3.85 -1.91 41.24
CA LEU A 229 -2.44 -2.32 41.16
C LEU A 229 -1.68 -1.67 39.99
N SER A 230 -2.28 -0.69 39.32
CA SER A 230 -1.69 0.03 38.18
C SER A 230 -1.44 -0.84 36.95
N ASN A 231 -2.20 -1.94 36.77
CA ASN A 231 -2.28 -2.62 35.48
C ASN A 231 -3.12 -1.74 34.54
N LYS A 232 -2.72 -1.69 33.26
CA LYS A 232 -3.31 -0.74 32.31
C LYS A 232 -3.83 -1.45 31.08
N THR A 233 -5.00 -1.04 30.66
CA THR A 233 -5.56 -1.38 29.36
C THR A 233 -5.68 -0.12 28.53
N VAL A 234 -5.35 -0.24 27.23
CA VAL A 234 -5.51 0.83 26.26
C VAL A 234 -6.41 0.33 25.13
N VAL A 235 -7.57 0.95 24.99
CA VAL A 235 -8.46 0.76 23.83
C VAL A 235 -8.34 1.95 22.91
N LYS A 236 -8.36 1.73 21.60
CA LYS A 236 -8.23 2.77 20.59
C LYS A 236 -9.48 2.89 19.75
N ARG A 237 -9.86 4.13 19.44
CA ARG A 237 -10.86 4.46 18.42
C ARG A 237 -10.15 5.13 17.24
N LYS A 238 -10.42 4.66 16.05
CA LYS A 238 -9.91 5.24 14.80
C LYS A 238 -10.88 6.30 14.30
N ILE A 239 -10.37 7.50 14.03
CA ILE A 239 -11.14 8.63 13.47
C ILE A 239 -10.59 8.91 12.07
N LYS A 240 -11.47 8.88 11.06
CA LYS A 240 -11.15 9.25 9.68
C LYS A 240 -11.75 10.63 9.38
N VAL A 241 -10.88 11.63 9.18
CA VAL A 241 -11.29 12.97 8.71
C VAL A 241 -11.25 12.96 7.19
N ILE A 242 -12.39 13.19 6.55
CA ILE A 242 -12.54 13.14 5.09
C ILE A 242 -13.20 14.43 4.57
N ALA A 243 -13.01 14.71 3.27
CA ALA A 243 -13.71 15.80 2.58
C ALA A 243 -14.10 15.38 1.16
N LYS A 244 -15.13 16.02 0.61
CA LYS A 244 -15.46 15.95 -0.82
C LYS A 244 -14.52 16.85 -1.60
N LEU A 245 -14.03 16.38 -2.75
CA LEU A 245 -13.08 17.13 -3.57
C LEU A 245 -13.62 18.52 -3.95
N LYS A 246 -14.89 18.61 -4.38
CA LYS A 246 -15.54 19.90 -4.70
C LYS A 246 -15.60 20.87 -3.52
N SER A 247 -15.74 20.35 -2.30
CA SER A 247 -15.79 21.19 -1.09
C SER A 247 -14.41 21.78 -0.77
N ILE A 248 -13.34 21.03 -1.04
CA ILE A 248 -11.98 21.54 -0.93
C ILE A 248 -11.73 22.63 -1.96
N VAL A 249 -12.12 22.41 -3.23
CA VAL A 249 -11.99 23.45 -4.26
C VAL A 249 -12.70 24.73 -3.84
N ALA A 250 -13.95 24.64 -3.41
CA ALA A 250 -14.72 25.80 -2.97
C ALA A 250 -14.07 26.52 -1.76
N LYS A 251 -13.49 25.78 -0.83
CA LYS A 251 -12.80 26.33 0.35
C LYS A 251 -11.50 27.02 -0.04
N GLU A 252 -10.61 26.33 -0.76
CA GLU A 252 -9.27 26.83 -1.10
C GLU A 252 -9.30 27.99 -2.09
N THR A 253 -10.34 28.08 -2.92
CA THR A 253 -10.54 29.15 -3.90
C THR A 253 -11.51 30.26 -3.45
N ASN A 254 -11.88 30.29 -2.16
CA ASN A 254 -12.87 31.26 -1.63
C ASN A 254 -14.19 31.34 -2.46
N LYS A 255 -14.64 30.15 -2.95
CA LYS A 255 -15.84 29.98 -3.81
C LYS A 255 -15.70 30.48 -5.24
N GLU A 256 -14.55 30.95 -5.67
CA GLU A 256 -14.30 31.24 -7.09
C GLU A 256 -14.31 29.99 -7.93
N ASN A 257 -14.08 28.82 -7.28
CA ASN A 257 -14.09 27.48 -7.87
C ASN A 257 -13.03 27.24 -8.97
N HIS A 258 -12.02 28.07 -9.08
CA HIS A 258 -10.86 27.84 -9.92
C HIS A 258 -9.58 28.29 -9.20
N TYR A 259 -8.49 27.55 -9.46
CA TYR A 259 -7.20 27.85 -8.85
C TYR A 259 -6.41 28.84 -9.69
N LYS A 260 -5.62 29.67 -9.02
CA LYS A 260 -4.77 30.72 -9.63
C LYS A 260 -3.38 30.71 -9.00
N GLY A 261 -2.43 31.35 -9.70
CA GLY A 261 -1.09 31.65 -9.19
C GLY A 261 -0.06 30.59 -9.49
N LYS A 262 1.14 30.77 -8.93
CA LYS A 262 2.33 30.03 -9.30
C LYS A 262 2.30 28.56 -8.83
N ASP A 263 1.91 28.34 -7.57
CA ASP A 263 1.93 26.98 -6.99
C ASP A 263 0.87 26.80 -5.87
N PRO A 264 -0.43 26.82 -6.21
CA PRO A 264 -1.48 26.59 -5.23
C PRO A 264 -1.48 25.13 -4.72
N ASN A 265 -2.04 24.89 -3.53
CA ASN A 265 -2.22 23.56 -2.95
C ASN A 265 -3.34 22.78 -3.64
N ASN A 266 -3.13 22.37 -4.87
CA ASN A 266 -4.13 21.72 -5.72
C ASN A 266 -3.64 20.42 -6.36
N TYR A 267 -2.62 19.79 -5.78
CA TYR A 267 -2.10 18.51 -6.27
C TYR A 267 -2.99 17.35 -5.87
N VAL A 268 -3.21 16.44 -6.83
CA VAL A 268 -3.98 15.19 -6.66
C VAL A 268 -3.16 14.03 -7.18
N TYR A 269 -3.03 12.96 -6.41
CA TYR A 269 -2.50 11.70 -6.90
C TYR A 269 -3.67 10.82 -7.34
N PHE A 270 -3.72 10.50 -8.63
CA PHE A 270 -4.85 9.82 -9.25
C PHE A 270 -4.38 8.91 -10.38
N SER A 271 -4.82 7.66 -10.37
CA SER A 271 -4.45 6.64 -11.36
C SER A 271 -2.93 6.50 -11.59
N GLY A 272 -2.15 6.46 -10.49
CA GLY A 272 -0.69 6.30 -10.55
C GLY A 272 0.07 7.53 -11.07
N MET A 273 -0.59 8.68 -11.23
CA MET A 273 -0.02 9.91 -11.76
C MET A 273 -0.32 11.11 -10.86
N LEU A 274 0.50 12.16 -10.99
CA LEU A 274 0.27 13.44 -10.33
C LEU A 274 -0.54 14.35 -11.25
N TRP A 275 -1.53 15.03 -10.67
CA TRP A 275 -2.44 15.94 -11.32
C TRP A 275 -2.52 17.27 -10.58
N ARG A 276 -3.02 18.29 -11.28
CA ARG A 276 -3.39 19.57 -10.67
C ARG A 276 -4.90 19.81 -10.87
N ILE A 277 -5.58 20.28 -9.83
CA ILE A 277 -6.96 20.71 -9.98
C ILE A 277 -6.98 22.02 -10.77
N VAL A 278 -7.83 22.09 -11.80
CA VAL A 278 -8.06 23.31 -12.57
C VAL A 278 -9.19 24.12 -11.92
N ASP A 279 -10.38 23.53 -11.87
CA ASP A 279 -11.58 24.17 -11.35
C ASP A 279 -12.67 23.17 -10.95
N SER A 280 -13.81 23.72 -10.52
CA SER A 280 -15.04 22.98 -10.26
C SER A 280 -16.26 23.72 -10.81
N ASP A 281 -17.20 22.98 -11.43
CA ASP A 281 -18.54 23.48 -11.79
C ASP A 281 -19.55 23.37 -10.62
N GLY A 282 -19.08 23.09 -9.40
CA GLY A 282 -19.91 22.83 -8.21
C GLY A 282 -20.44 21.40 -8.11
N LYS A 283 -20.40 20.64 -9.20
CA LYS A 283 -20.79 19.23 -9.28
C LYS A 283 -19.60 18.30 -9.56
N ASN A 284 -18.75 18.71 -10.48
CA ASN A 284 -17.57 17.97 -10.92
C ASN A 284 -16.33 18.82 -10.76
N VAL A 285 -15.16 18.21 -10.83
CA VAL A 285 -13.85 18.86 -10.73
C VAL A 285 -13.02 18.48 -11.94
N ARG A 286 -12.39 19.48 -12.60
CA ARG A 286 -11.45 19.25 -13.69
C ARG A 286 -10.03 19.12 -13.14
N LEU A 287 -9.33 18.10 -13.61
CA LEU A 287 -7.92 17.86 -13.33
C LEU A 287 -7.11 17.92 -14.62
N VAL A 288 -5.93 18.50 -14.58
CA VAL A 288 -4.92 18.45 -15.65
C VAL A 288 -3.74 17.60 -15.20
N ALA A 289 -3.17 16.79 -16.07
CA ALA A 289 -1.94 16.06 -15.77
C ALA A 289 -0.82 17.04 -15.39
N PHE A 290 -0.04 16.69 -14.37
CA PHE A 290 1.07 17.55 -13.92
C PHE A 290 2.14 17.69 -15.00
N GLU A 291 2.41 16.61 -15.72
CA GLU A 291 3.40 16.56 -16.81
C GLU A 291 2.73 16.19 -18.14
N ASP A 292 3.41 16.49 -19.24
CA ASP A 292 3.03 15.98 -20.55
C ASP A 292 3.12 14.46 -20.59
N ILE A 293 2.15 13.81 -21.22
CA ILE A 293 2.12 12.36 -21.41
C ILE A 293 2.67 11.92 -22.77
N ALA A 294 2.84 12.84 -23.68
CA ALA A 294 3.32 12.61 -25.03
C ALA A 294 3.78 13.92 -25.66
N ASN A 295 4.65 13.84 -26.70
CA ASN A 295 4.96 14.93 -27.60
C ASN A 295 4.58 14.51 -29.02
N VAL A 296 3.50 15.07 -29.52
CA VAL A 296 2.92 14.70 -30.81
C VAL A 296 2.41 15.94 -31.54
N ASN A 297 2.14 15.80 -32.83
CA ASN A 297 1.46 16.86 -33.54
C ASN A 297 -0.02 16.97 -33.14
N TYR A 298 -0.60 18.12 -33.38
CA TYR A 298 -2.00 18.39 -33.02
C TYR A 298 -2.97 17.43 -33.73
N ALA A 299 -2.73 17.04 -34.96
CA ALA A 299 -3.57 16.10 -35.70
C ALA A 299 -3.65 14.72 -35.04
N GLY A 300 -2.60 14.33 -34.31
CA GLY A 300 -2.56 13.09 -33.53
C GLY A 300 -3.19 13.17 -32.14
N LEU A 301 -3.55 14.35 -31.65
CA LEU A 301 -3.95 14.62 -30.26
C LEU A 301 -5.08 13.70 -29.78
N ASN A 302 -6.17 13.60 -30.51
CA ASN A 302 -7.33 12.80 -30.11
C ASN A 302 -7.03 11.30 -30.00
N LYS A 303 -6.15 10.78 -30.84
CA LYS A 303 -5.67 9.38 -30.79
C LYS A 303 -4.94 9.11 -29.48
N TRP A 304 -4.03 10.01 -29.10
CA TRP A 304 -3.23 9.89 -27.89
C TRP A 304 -4.04 10.07 -26.61
N LEU A 305 -4.97 11.02 -26.58
CA LEU A 305 -5.90 11.20 -25.47
C LEU A 305 -6.80 9.99 -25.25
N SER A 306 -7.27 9.35 -26.33
CA SER A 306 -8.06 8.11 -26.27
C SER A 306 -7.22 6.95 -25.71
N TYR A 307 -6.00 6.81 -26.19
CA TYR A 307 -5.05 5.83 -25.69
C TYR A 307 -4.76 6.03 -24.21
N PHE A 308 -4.42 7.24 -23.81
CA PHE A 308 -4.20 7.63 -22.42
C PHE A 308 -5.38 7.24 -21.51
N TYR A 309 -6.59 7.65 -21.88
CA TYR A 309 -7.79 7.32 -21.10
C TYR A 309 -7.97 5.80 -20.91
N ASN A 310 -7.72 5.02 -21.94
CA ASN A 310 -7.88 3.56 -21.88
C ASN A 310 -6.89 2.89 -20.90
N HIS A 311 -5.74 3.50 -20.64
CA HIS A 311 -4.72 3.00 -19.74
C HIS A 311 -4.85 3.51 -18.28
N LEU A 312 -5.81 4.40 -18.00
CA LEU A 312 -6.14 4.74 -16.62
C LEU A 312 -6.67 3.53 -15.86
N SER A 313 -6.49 3.52 -14.53
CA SER A 313 -7.01 2.45 -13.69
C SER A 313 -8.53 2.34 -13.77
N ASP A 314 -9.06 1.15 -13.56
CA ASP A 314 -10.52 0.94 -13.56
C ASP A 314 -11.20 1.70 -12.41
N GLY A 315 -10.50 1.86 -11.27
CA GLY A 315 -10.95 2.71 -10.16
C GLY A 315 -11.11 4.16 -10.59
N ALA A 316 -10.10 4.70 -11.28
CA ALA A 316 -10.13 6.07 -11.82
C ALA A 316 -11.24 6.26 -12.86
N LYS A 317 -11.39 5.34 -13.80
CA LYS A 317 -12.44 5.40 -14.83
C LYS A 317 -13.86 5.47 -14.24
N LYS A 318 -14.11 4.87 -13.08
CA LYS A 318 -15.40 4.95 -12.36
C LYS A 318 -15.71 6.36 -11.81
N LEU A 319 -14.67 7.14 -11.53
CA LEU A 319 -14.80 8.51 -11.03
C LEU A 319 -14.85 9.54 -12.18
N ILE A 320 -14.28 9.22 -13.35
CA ILE A 320 -14.28 10.11 -14.51
C ILE A 320 -15.68 10.21 -15.10
N VAL A 321 -16.06 11.43 -15.44
CA VAL A 321 -17.32 11.74 -16.15
C VAL A 321 -17.02 12.41 -17.48
N LYS A 322 -17.76 12.05 -18.51
CA LYS A 322 -17.66 12.73 -19.82
C LYS A 322 -18.10 14.17 -19.69
N ASN A 323 -17.27 15.10 -20.15
CA ASN A 323 -17.55 16.52 -20.13
C ASN A 323 -17.34 17.17 -21.49
N LYS A 324 -17.87 18.37 -21.66
CA LYS A 324 -17.59 19.23 -22.80
C LYS A 324 -16.35 20.08 -22.45
N TYR A 325 -15.45 20.22 -23.40
CA TYR A 325 -14.22 21.00 -23.27
C TYR A 325 -14.23 22.13 -24.27
N CYS A 326 -13.62 23.27 -23.92
CA CYS A 326 -13.52 24.41 -24.82
C CYS A 326 -12.76 24.00 -26.09
N ASN A 327 -13.32 24.36 -27.26
CA ASN A 327 -12.65 24.19 -28.57
C ASN A 327 -12.99 25.35 -29.51
N GLU A 328 -13.13 26.53 -28.94
CA GLU A 328 -13.45 27.74 -29.69
C GLU A 328 -12.34 28.09 -30.68
N LEU A 329 -12.69 28.44 -31.90
CA LEU A 329 -11.77 29.02 -32.88
C LEU A 329 -11.48 30.47 -32.47
N LEU A 330 -10.21 30.83 -32.39
CA LEU A 330 -9.75 32.13 -31.98
C LEU A 330 -8.92 32.79 -33.09
N GLU A 331 -9.35 33.96 -33.57
CA GLU A 331 -8.59 34.76 -34.53
C GLU A 331 -7.26 35.24 -33.94
N SER A 332 -7.27 35.58 -32.66
CA SER A 332 -6.10 35.99 -31.89
C SER A 332 -6.30 35.69 -30.41
N VAL A 333 -5.21 35.59 -29.65
CA VAL A 333 -5.25 35.42 -28.21
C VAL A 333 -4.80 36.66 -27.49
N ASN A 334 -5.52 36.99 -26.40
CA ASN A 334 -5.17 38.07 -25.49
C ASN A 334 -5.62 37.67 -24.07
N GLU A 335 -5.15 38.39 -23.07
CA GLU A 335 -5.39 38.12 -21.65
C GLU A 335 -6.86 38.22 -21.22
N LYS A 336 -7.73 38.81 -22.04
CA LYS A 336 -9.16 39.00 -21.72
C LYS A 336 -10.01 37.80 -22.13
N ILE A 337 -9.42 36.79 -22.79
CA ILE A 337 -10.12 35.54 -23.13
C ILE A 337 -10.12 34.66 -21.88
N ASP A 338 -11.15 34.78 -21.07
CA ASP A 338 -11.36 34.02 -19.83
C ASP A 338 -12.63 33.15 -19.87
N GLU A 339 -13.42 33.25 -20.95
CA GLU A 339 -14.61 32.44 -21.20
C GLU A 339 -14.52 31.72 -22.51
N CYS A 340 -15.33 30.67 -22.68
CA CYS A 340 -15.42 29.88 -23.89
C CYS A 340 -16.83 29.87 -24.42
N ASN A 341 -16.99 30.12 -25.72
CA ASN A 341 -18.30 30.19 -26.40
C ASN A 341 -18.61 28.91 -27.25
N SER A 342 -17.59 28.09 -27.51
CA SER A 342 -17.77 26.84 -28.26
C SER A 342 -17.12 25.65 -27.55
N TYR A 343 -17.85 24.54 -27.56
CA TYR A 343 -17.48 23.35 -26.81
C TYR A 343 -17.55 22.09 -27.67
N THR A 344 -16.65 21.14 -27.39
CA THR A 344 -16.67 19.79 -27.96
C THR A 344 -17.97 19.05 -27.62
N LYS A 345 -18.26 17.95 -28.30
CA LYS A 345 -19.12 16.89 -27.75
C LYS A 345 -18.53 16.38 -26.43
N LYS A 346 -19.33 15.65 -25.63
CA LYS A 346 -18.84 15.07 -24.39
C LYS A 346 -17.73 14.05 -24.61
N LEU A 347 -16.52 14.33 -24.10
CA LEU A 347 -15.30 13.51 -24.17
C LEU A 347 -14.88 13.04 -22.78
N ASN A 348 -14.09 11.97 -22.72
CA ASN A 348 -13.50 11.50 -21.46
C ASN A 348 -12.29 12.36 -21.03
N SER A 349 -11.56 12.90 -22.00
CA SER A 349 -10.39 13.75 -21.78
C SER A 349 -10.20 14.69 -22.98
N TYR A 350 -9.54 15.82 -22.72
CA TYR A 350 -9.09 16.76 -23.74
C TYR A 350 -7.81 17.45 -23.26
N VAL A 351 -7.53 18.69 -23.72
CA VAL A 351 -6.41 19.51 -23.25
C VAL A 351 -6.93 20.85 -22.72
N LEU A 352 -6.06 21.63 -22.07
CA LEU A 352 -6.37 23.00 -21.59
C LEU A 352 -6.76 23.91 -22.74
N SER A 353 -7.56 24.92 -22.44
CA SER A 353 -7.86 26.03 -23.35
C SER A 353 -7.07 27.29 -23.00
N VAL A 354 -7.04 28.26 -23.92
CA VAL A 354 -6.53 29.61 -23.68
C VAL A 354 -7.23 30.24 -22.46
N ALA A 355 -8.54 30.09 -22.38
CA ALA A 355 -9.32 30.61 -21.25
C ALA A 355 -8.91 29.97 -19.91
N ASP A 356 -8.59 28.66 -19.87
CA ASP A 356 -8.10 28.02 -18.66
C ASP A 356 -6.76 28.61 -18.20
N VAL A 357 -5.84 28.82 -19.14
CA VAL A 357 -4.53 29.39 -18.85
C VAL A 357 -4.66 30.84 -18.36
N ASN A 358 -5.48 31.65 -19.01
CA ASN A 358 -5.70 33.07 -18.61
C ASN A 358 -6.32 33.18 -17.23
N LYS A 359 -7.33 32.37 -16.93
CA LYS A 359 -7.97 32.34 -15.58
C LYS A 359 -7.01 32.00 -14.45
N ALA A 360 -6.02 31.16 -14.71
CA ALA A 360 -5.05 30.75 -13.68
C ALA A 360 -3.93 31.77 -13.46
N ASN A 361 -3.85 32.82 -14.29
CA ASN A 361 -2.76 33.78 -14.27
C ASN A 361 -2.88 34.76 -13.09
N THR A 362 -1.75 35.09 -12.49
CA THR A 362 -1.58 36.17 -11.49
C THR A 362 -0.24 36.84 -11.71
N GLU A 363 0.02 37.94 -11.03
CA GLU A 363 1.33 38.61 -11.04
C GLU A 363 2.46 37.71 -10.55
N GLU A 364 2.16 36.73 -9.68
CA GLU A 364 3.14 35.81 -9.13
C GLU A 364 3.45 34.62 -10.06
N GLY A 365 2.62 34.39 -11.08
CA GLY A 365 2.80 33.32 -12.06
C GLY A 365 1.53 32.49 -12.31
N ASN A 366 1.73 31.36 -13.00
CA ASN A 366 0.66 30.48 -13.48
C ASN A 366 1.08 29.01 -13.40
N TYR A 367 0.44 28.23 -12.54
CA TYR A 367 0.77 26.80 -12.33
C TYR A 367 0.40 25.90 -13.53
N LEU A 368 -0.42 26.38 -14.45
CA LEU A 368 -0.78 25.65 -15.67
C LEU A 368 0.30 25.73 -16.76
N ILE A 369 1.25 26.66 -16.66
CA ILE A 369 2.36 26.81 -17.58
C ILE A 369 3.53 25.96 -17.07
N THR A 370 4.10 25.13 -17.94
CA THR A 370 5.22 24.23 -17.64
C THR A 370 6.46 24.61 -18.46
N GLU A 371 7.60 24.01 -18.13
CA GLU A 371 8.85 24.19 -18.89
C GLU A 371 8.79 23.62 -20.31
N THR A 372 7.75 22.88 -20.65
CA THR A 372 7.55 22.29 -21.98
C THR A 372 6.42 23.00 -22.71
N ILE A 373 6.59 23.16 -24.02
CA ILE A 373 5.53 23.69 -24.90
C ILE A 373 4.44 22.63 -25.00
N SER A 374 3.19 22.98 -24.68
CA SER A 374 2.05 22.05 -24.71
C SER A 374 0.92 22.59 -25.58
N TRP A 375 0.24 21.68 -26.31
CA TRP A 375 -0.93 22.04 -27.10
C TRP A 375 -2.10 22.50 -26.22
N LEU A 376 -2.76 23.57 -26.68
CA LEU A 376 -4.06 24.00 -26.19
C LEU A 376 -5.20 23.49 -27.08
N SER A 377 -6.43 23.56 -26.58
CA SER A 377 -7.59 23.09 -27.32
C SER A 377 -8.08 24.04 -28.40
N ASN A 378 -7.65 25.28 -28.36
CA ASN A 378 -8.06 26.32 -29.29
C ASN A 378 -7.27 26.25 -30.60
N GLU A 379 -7.96 26.45 -31.67
CA GLU A 379 -7.44 26.50 -33.03
C GLU A 379 -7.71 27.88 -33.64
N LYS A 380 -6.88 28.29 -34.58
CA LYS A 380 -7.16 29.46 -35.45
C LYS A 380 -7.78 29.02 -36.77
N SER A 381 -7.30 27.89 -37.28
CA SER A 381 -7.70 27.36 -38.60
C SER A 381 -7.58 25.84 -38.61
N ASP A 382 -7.89 25.22 -39.74
CA ASP A 382 -7.64 23.80 -39.98
C ASP A 382 -6.12 23.45 -39.97
N GLU A 383 -5.25 24.44 -40.15
CA GLU A 383 -3.80 24.26 -40.22
C GLU A 383 -3.07 24.67 -38.92
N GLU A 384 -3.62 25.58 -38.13
CA GLU A 384 -2.94 26.21 -37.01
C GLU A 384 -3.71 26.03 -35.69
N ALA A 385 -2.98 25.71 -34.62
CA ALA A 385 -3.49 25.61 -33.25
C ALA A 385 -2.58 26.33 -32.23
N TYR A 386 -3.11 26.67 -31.08
CA TYR A 386 -2.37 27.39 -30.05
C TYR A 386 -1.62 26.43 -29.11
N THR A 387 -0.49 26.91 -28.60
CA THR A 387 0.35 26.27 -27.59
C THR A 387 0.62 27.21 -26.43
N VAL A 388 1.12 26.68 -25.33
CA VAL A 388 1.54 27.47 -24.15
C VAL A 388 2.87 26.94 -23.62
N ASP A 389 3.79 27.82 -23.22
CA ASP A 389 5.03 27.50 -22.52
C ASP A 389 5.49 28.59 -21.54
N VAL A 390 6.53 28.29 -20.77
CA VAL A 390 7.15 29.17 -19.77
C VAL A 390 8.19 30.15 -20.37
N PHE A 391 8.73 29.85 -21.55
CA PHE A 391 9.87 30.59 -22.09
C PHE A 391 9.52 31.98 -22.59
N THR A 392 8.27 32.30 -22.58
CA THR A 392 7.74 33.48 -23.23
C THR A 392 7.28 34.57 -22.31
N SER A 393 8.02 34.79 -21.24
CA SER A 393 7.89 35.94 -20.35
C SER A 393 6.65 35.97 -19.43
N ALA A 394 6.67 36.87 -18.45
CA ALA A 394 5.65 37.09 -17.42
C ALA A 394 4.20 37.30 -17.92
N ASP A 395 4.03 37.51 -19.20
CA ASP A 395 2.73 37.52 -19.87
C ASP A 395 2.48 36.15 -20.47
N SER A 396 1.57 35.36 -19.88
CA SER A 396 1.14 34.07 -20.39
C SER A 396 0.72 34.20 -21.86
N LYS A 397 1.58 33.79 -22.78
CA LYS A 397 1.33 33.90 -24.21
C LYS A 397 1.11 32.51 -24.80
N SER A 398 -0.05 32.37 -25.39
CA SER A 398 -0.33 31.27 -26.29
C SER A 398 0.24 31.58 -27.65
N TYR A 399 0.96 30.63 -28.24
CA TYR A 399 1.56 30.74 -29.57
C TYR A 399 0.76 29.99 -30.59
N LEU A 400 0.82 30.48 -31.82
CA LEU A 400 0.20 29.84 -32.97
C LEU A 400 1.21 28.95 -33.66
N GLU A 401 0.89 27.68 -33.85
CA GLU A 401 1.77 26.68 -34.40
C GLU A 401 1.07 25.78 -35.43
N ASP A 402 1.81 25.36 -36.45
CA ASP A 402 1.29 24.44 -37.46
C ASP A 402 1.00 23.05 -36.85
N LYS A 403 -0.23 22.56 -37.06
CA LYS A 403 -0.77 21.34 -36.48
C LYS A 403 -0.08 20.06 -36.92
N LYS A 404 0.61 20.06 -38.04
CA LYS A 404 1.23 18.88 -38.65
C LYS A 404 2.75 18.89 -38.57
N THR A 405 3.33 20.08 -38.52
CA THR A 405 4.78 20.26 -38.60
C THR A 405 5.45 20.06 -37.24
N TYR A 406 4.83 20.55 -36.16
CA TYR A 406 5.46 20.55 -34.85
C TYR A 406 4.88 19.51 -33.91
N ASN A 407 5.74 18.95 -33.06
CA ASN A 407 5.38 18.03 -31.99
C ASN A 407 5.55 18.71 -30.64
N TYR A 408 4.45 18.91 -29.94
CA TYR A 408 4.44 19.53 -28.62
C TYR A 408 3.76 18.63 -27.58
N GLY A 409 3.93 18.99 -26.35
CA GLY A 409 3.43 18.26 -25.20
C GLY A 409 1.90 18.11 -25.21
N VAL A 410 1.45 16.98 -24.68
CA VAL A 410 0.04 16.72 -24.45
C VAL A 410 -0.19 16.59 -22.95
N ARG A 411 -0.89 17.54 -22.36
CA ARG A 411 -1.34 17.51 -20.96
C ARG A 411 -2.82 17.21 -20.91
N PRO A 412 -3.23 15.96 -20.63
CA PRO A 412 -4.65 15.63 -20.57
C PRO A 412 -5.38 16.36 -19.47
N VAL A 413 -6.58 16.83 -19.79
CA VAL A 413 -7.59 17.28 -18.83
C VAL A 413 -8.67 16.23 -18.73
N ILE A 414 -9.01 15.83 -17.53
CA ILE A 414 -10.15 14.95 -17.22
C ILE A 414 -11.11 15.66 -16.27
N THR A 415 -12.34 15.20 -16.28
CA THR A 415 -13.36 15.67 -15.33
C THR A 415 -13.77 14.50 -14.43
N ILE A 416 -13.73 14.70 -13.12
CA ILE A 416 -14.11 13.68 -12.14
C ILE A 416 -15.28 14.14 -11.28
N LYS A 417 -15.98 13.18 -10.66
CA LYS A 417 -17.09 13.46 -9.74
C LYS A 417 -16.59 14.30 -8.56
N GLY A 418 -17.19 15.47 -8.35
CA GLY A 418 -16.81 16.37 -7.26
C GLY A 418 -17.16 15.82 -5.85
N ASP A 419 -18.10 14.87 -5.77
CA ASP A 419 -18.41 14.15 -4.52
C ASP A 419 -17.40 13.05 -4.19
N SER A 420 -16.33 12.87 -4.98
CA SER A 420 -15.22 11.97 -4.65
C SER A 420 -14.60 12.36 -3.32
N LEU A 421 -14.45 11.37 -2.42
CA LEU A 421 -13.92 11.61 -1.08
C LEU A 421 -12.39 11.64 -1.11
N ILE A 422 -11.82 12.68 -0.52
CA ILE A 422 -10.39 12.74 -0.22
C ILE A 422 -10.17 11.95 1.07
N LYS A 423 -9.27 10.98 1.02
CA LYS A 423 -8.95 10.10 2.14
C LYS A 423 -7.67 10.48 2.87
N SER A 424 -6.79 11.19 2.20
CA SER A 424 -5.53 11.70 2.77
C SER A 424 -4.93 12.78 1.88
N GLY A 425 -3.91 13.47 2.39
CA GLY A 425 -3.16 14.49 1.67
C GLY A 425 -3.62 15.92 1.95
N LEU A 426 -2.71 16.85 1.67
CA LEU A 426 -2.86 18.30 1.93
C LEU A 426 -2.97 19.11 0.64
N GLY A 427 -2.96 18.45 -0.52
CA GLY A 427 -2.95 19.12 -1.83
C GLY A 427 -1.61 19.73 -2.22
N THR A 428 -0.55 19.52 -1.46
CA THR A 428 0.81 19.94 -1.80
C THR A 428 1.52 18.93 -2.68
N TYR A 429 2.61 19.32 -3.35
CA TYR A 429 3.43 18.42 -4.15
C TYR A 429 3.90 17.18 -3.35
N LYS A 430 4.36 17.38 -2.11
CA LYS A 430 4.84 16.30 -1.22
C LYS A 430 3.72 15.48 -0.59
N SER A 431 2.53 16.02 -0.50
CA SER A 431 1.35 15.38 0.10
C SER A 431 0.10 15.66 -0.74
N PRO A 432 0.02 15.13 -1.98
CA PRO A 432 -1.12 15.36 -2.86
C PRO A 432 -2.40 14.73 -2.28
N TYR A 433 -3.55 15.28 -2.60
CA TYR A 433 -4.83 14.67 -2.27
C TYR A 433 -4.93 13.27 -2.86
N ASN A 434 -5.36 12.30 -2.06
CA ASN A 434 -5.57 10.92 -2.48
C ASN A 434 -7.06 10.57 -2.35
N LEU A 435 -7.67 10.14 -3.44
CA LEU A 435 -9.10 9.79 -3.48
C LEU A 435 -9.34 8.32 -3.11
N GLY A 436 -8.29 7.52 -3.01
CA GLY A 436 -8.37 6.09 -2.66
C GLY A 436 -9.04 5.24 -3.73
N GLU A 437 -9.09 5.71 -4.98
CA GLU A 437 -9.59 4.94 -6.13
C GLU A 437 -8.67 3.79 -6.50
N THR A 438 -7.42 3.91 -6.10
CA THR A 438 -6.41 2.86 -6.19
C THR A 438 -5.79 2.68 -4.80
N PRO A 439 -6.29 1.76 -3.98
CA PRO A 439 -5.70 1.50 -2.68
C PRO A 439 -4.22 1.12 -2.81
N PRO A 440 -3.34 1.56 -1.91
CA PRO A 440 -1.93 1.16 -1.94
C PRO A 440 -1.81 -0.36 -1.83
N GLY A 441 -0.85 -0.94 -2.54
CA GLY A 441 -0.53 -2.36 -2.44
C GLY A 441 -0.02 -2.69 -1.04
N LYS A 442 -0.40 -3.85 -0.55
CA LYS A 442 0.03 -4.40 0.73
C LYS A 442 1.07 -5.50 0.49
N VAL A 443 1.83 -5.80 1.52
CA VAL A 443 2.65 -7.02 1.55
C VAL A 443 1.72 -8.22 1.32
N ASP A 444 2.19 -9.19 0.53
CA ASP A 444 1.46 -10.39 0.10
C ASP A 444 0.30 -10.15 -0.89
N ASP A 445 0.07 -8.92 -1.34
CA ASP A 445 -0.78 -8.68 -2.50
C ASP A 445 -0.07 -9.15 -3.78
N LYS A 446 -0.83 -9.71 -4.72
CA LYS A 446 -0.31 -10.00 -6.07
C LYS A 446 -0.07 -8.69 -6.82
N ILE A 447 1.04 -8.63 -7.57
CA ILE A 447 1.37 -7.43 -8.36
C ILE A 447 0.33 -7.11 -9.44
N ASN A 448 -0.40 -8.09 -9.92
CA ASN A 448 -1.50 -7.91 -10.88
C ASN A 448 -2.77 -7.29 -10.29
N THR A 449 -2.80 -6.99 -9.00
CA THR A 449 -3.84 -6.17 -8.37
C THR A 449 -3.52 -4.67 -8.46
N ARG A 450 -2.35 -4.34 -8.98
CA ARG A 450 -1.84 -2.97 -9.07
C ARG A 450 -2.27 -2.32 -10.40
N THR A 451 -1.87 -1.08 -10.59
CA THR A 451 -2.34 -0.28 -11.73
C THR A 451 -1.20 0.30 -12.55
N SER A 452 -1.53 0.69 -13.79
CA SER A 452 -0.63 1.50 -14.64
C SER A 452 -0.14 2.75 -13.89
N GLY A 453 1.14 3.06 -14.04
CA GLY A 453 1.79 4.22 -13.43
C GLY A 453 2.56 3.91 -12.15
N GLU A 454 2.25 2.85 -11.43
CA GLU A 454 2.98 2.46 -10.21
C GLU A 454 4.36 1.86 -10.53
N PHE A 455 5.27 1.94 -9.56
CA PHE A 455 6.68 1.57 -9.73
C PHE A 455 7.05 0.28 -9.01
N ILE A 456 7.94 -0.49 -9.64
CA ILE A 456 8.48 -1.76 -9.15
C ILE A 456 10.00 -1.70 -9.17
N LYS A 457 10.67 -2.24 -8.16
CA LYS A 457 12.11 -2.51 -8.15
C LYS A 457 12.35 -4.00 -8.36
N HIS A 458 13.00 -4.36 -9.47
CA HIS A 458 13.34 -5.74 -9.82
C HIS A 458 14.67 -5.79 -10.58
N ALA A 459 15.49 -6.81 -10.32
CA ALA A 459 16.80 -7.03 -10.97
C ALA A 459 17.73 -5.80 -10.92
N GLY A 460 17.74 -5.05 -9.80
CA GLY A 460 18.54 -3.84 -9.64
C GLY A 460 18.03 -2.62 -10.39
N MET A 461 16.92 -2.73 -11.11
CA MET A 461 16.35 -1.69 -11.96
C MET A 461 15.01 -1.21 -11.43
N LEU A 462 14.66 0.03 -11.79
CA LEU A 462 13.33 0.60 -11.59
C LEU A 462 12.47 0.32 -12.83
N TRP A 463 11.28 -0.16 -12.60
CA TRP A 463 10.28 -0.45 -13.63
C TRP A 463 8.99 0.29 -13.33
N ARG A 464 8.20 0.55 -14.35
CA ARG A 464 6.87 1.10 -14.22
C ARG A 464 5.83 0.13 -14.78
N ILE A 465 4.70 -0.01 -14.11
CA ILE A 465 3.58 -0.81 -14.59
C ILE A 465 2.94 -0.06 -15.77
N VAL A 466 2.85 -0.73 -16.91
CA VAL A 466 2.15 -0.23 -18.10
C VAL A 466 0.68 -0.62 -18.06
N GLU A 467 0.42 -1.92 -17.86
CA GLU A 467 -0.94 -2.46 -17.79
C GLU A 467 -0.96 -3.83 -17.10
N VAL A 468 -2.12 -4.22 -16.58
CA VAL A 468 -2.40 -5.59 -16.16
C VAL A 468 -3.20 -6.27 -17.26
N ASN A 469 -2.65 -7.35 -17.81
CA ASN A 469 -3.28 -8.09 -18.89
C ASN A 469 -4.46 -8.92 -18.38
N LYS A 470 -5.41 -9.24 -19.26
CA LYS A 470 -6.59 -10.06 -18.94
C LYS A 470 -6.26 -11.47 -18.44
N ASP A 471 -5.07 -11.99 -18.77
CA ASP A 471 -4.58 -13.29 -18.32
C ASP A 471 -3.82 -13.24 -16.98
N GLY A 472 -3.91 -12.14 -16.26
CA GLY A 472 -3.30 -11.94 -14.94
C GLY A 472 -1.80 -11.60 -14.96
N THR A 473 -1.16 -11.53 -16.13
CA THR A 473 0.24 -11.07 -16.23
C THR A 473 0.30 -9.55 -16.15
N THR A 474 1.40 -9.00 -15.62
CA THR A 474 1.58 -7.55 -15.50
C THR A 474 2.67 -7.07 -16.46
N LYS A 475 2.31 -6.20 -17.40
CA LYS A 475 3.25 -5.59 -18.32
C LYS A 475 3.99 -4.44 -17.64
N ILE A 476 5.31 -4.45 -17.71
CA ILE A 476 6.20 -3.46 -17.12
C ILE A 476 7.21 -2.95 -18.15
N ILE A 477 7.66 -1.71 -17.98
CA ILE A 477 8.71 -1.08 -18.78
C ILE A 477 9.85 -0.59 -17.89
N SER A 478 11.10 -0.80 -18.33
CA SER A 478 12.25 -0.25 -17.60
C SER A 478 12.25 1.28 -17.67
N MET A 479 12.56 1.95 -16.54
CA MET A 479 12.56 3.42 -16.45
C MET A 479 13.82 4.06 -17.05
N ASP A 480 14.91 3.34 -17.13
CA ASP A 480 16.17 3.78 -17.75
C ASP A 480 16.65 2.73 -18.77
N SER A 481 17.65 3.09 -19.54
CA SER A 481 18.39 2.15 -20.40
C SER A 481 18.94 0.99 -19.58
N ILE A 482 18.94 -0.19 -20.19
CA ILE A 482 19.66 -1.34 -19.63
C ILE A 482 21.14 -0.97 -19.42
N LYS A 483 21.70 -1.38 -18.31
CA LYS A 483 23.09 -1.17 -17.94
C LYS A 483 23.84 -2.50 -17.90
N ALA A 484 25.07 -2.50 -18.39
CA ALA A 484 26.00 -3.60 -18.21
C ALA A 484 26.46 -3.69 -16.73
N LYS A 485 27.22 -4.75 -16.37
CA LYS A 485 27.69 -4.98 -14.99
C LYS A 485 28.55 -3.86 -14.40
N ASP A 486 29.21 -3.09 -15.26
CA ASP A 486 30.02 -1.89 -14.95
C ASP A 486 29.19 -0.59 -14.84
N ASN A 487 27.86 -0.68 -14.84
CA ASN A 487 26.92 0.44 -14.88
C ASN A 487 26.94 1.30 -16.16
N VAL A 488 27.65 0.89 -17.19
CA VAL A 488 27.61 1.56 -18.48
C VAL A 488 26.29 1.28 -19.20
N LYS A 489 25.62 2.32 -19.71
CA LYS A 489 24.38 2.16 -20.47
C LYS A 489 24.65 1.39 -21.76
N VAL A 490 23.90 0.32 -21.97
CA VAL A 490 23.99 -0.49 -23.20
C VAL A 490 23.37 0.29 -24.36
N LYS A 491 24.16 0.49 -25.41
CA LYS A 491 23.73 1.08 -26.68
C LYS A 491 23.98 0.08 -27.77
N THR A 492 23.20 0.12 -28.83
CA THR A 492 23.41 -0.66 -30.02
C THR A 492 22.87 0.04 -31.24
N SER A 493 23.47 -0.25 -32.38
CA SER A 493 22.98 0.18 -33.70
C SER A 493 22.03 -0.88 -34.27
N TYR A 494 21.22 -0.45 -35.21
CA TYR A 494 20.25 -1.29 -35.91
C TYR A 494 20.80 -1.63 -37.28
N GLN A 495 21.57 -2.72 -37.39
CA GLN A 495 22.33 -3.10 -38.61
C GLN A 495 21.66 -4.19 -39.48
N SER A 496 20.38 -4.42 -39.27
CA SER A 496 19.62 -5.44 -39.99
C SER A 496 19.26 -5.01 -41.41
N LYS A 497 19.25 -5.99 -42.34
CA LYS A 497 18.70 -5.77 -43.70
C LYS A 497 17.21 -5.49 -43.66
N SER A 498 16.49 -6.17 -42.73
CA SER A 498 15.10 -5.86 -42.45
C SER A 498 15.03 -4.59 -41.59
N LYS A 499 14.38 -3.62 -42.12
CA LYS A 499 14.14 -2.37 -41.40
C LYS A 499 12.98 -2.46 -40.40
N ILE A 500 12.31 -3.59 -40.31
CA ILE A 500 11.22 -3.88 -39.40
C ILE A 500 11.77 -4.65 -38.18
N TYR A 501 11.32 -4.30 -36.98
CA TYR A 501 11.70 -5.01 -35.77
C TYR A 501 11.50 -6.54 -35.92
N ASN A 502 12.58 -7.30 -35.70
CA ASN A 502 12.58 -8.73 -35.93
C ASN A 502 13.53 -9.46 -34.93
N PRO A 503 13.00 -10.18 -33.92
CA PRO A 503 13.82 -10.88 -32.93
C PRO A 503 14.50 -12.16 -33.46
N THR A 504 14.35 -12.49 -34.73
CA THR A 504 14.98 -13.67 -35.36
C THR A 504 16.12 -13.33 -36.30
N GLU A 505 16.31 -12.06 -36.66
CA GLU A 505 17.29 -11.60 -37.61
C GLU A 505 18.52 -10.98 -36.94
N LYS A 506 19.72 -11.52 -37.20
CA LYS A 506 20.98 -10.96 -36.67
C LYS A 506 21.17 -9.52 -37.13
N GLY A 507 21.70 -8.68 -36.22
CA GLY A 507 21.87 -7.24 -36.47
C GLY A 507 20.60 -6.42 -36.20
N ASN A 508 19.46 -7.06 -36.00
CA ASN A 508 18.22 -6.40 -35.65
C ASN A 508 18.15 -6.15 -34.12
N ILE A 509 17.64 -5.00 -33.73
CA ILE A 509 17.48 -4.65 -32.30
C ILE A 509 16.64 -5.70 -31.54
N GLY A 510 15.63 -6.27 -32.20
CA GLY A 510 14.82 -7.34 -31.62
C GLY A 510 15.65 -8.61 -31.31
N TYR A 511 16.57 -8.98 -32.20
CA TYR A 511 17.49 -10.09 -31.97
C TYR A 511 18.42 -9.82 -30.77
N PHE A 512 18.96 -8.61 -30.70
CA PHE A 512 19.84 -8.19 -29.62
C PHE A 512 19.09 -8.27 -28.27
N ILE A 513 17.90 -7.69 -28.19
CA ILE A 513 17.07 -7.71 -26.96
C ILE A 513 16.77 -9.15 -26.57
N LYS A 514 16.32 -9.99 -27.49
CA LYS A 514 15.95 -11.39 -27.20
C LYS A 514 17.12 -12.23 -26.71
N ASN A 515 18.33 -12.05 -27.30
CA ASN A 515 19.43 -13.00 -27.12
C ASN A 515 20.56 -12.45 -26.22
N LYS A 516 20.67 -11.13 -26.03
CA LYS A 516 21.76 -10.49 -25.30
C LYS A 516 21.33 -9.77 -24.04
N VAL A 517 20.16 -9.16 -24.03
CA VAL A 517 19.72 -8.37 -22.87
C VAL A 517 19.50 -9.24 -21.64
N SER A 518 19.17 -10.52 -21.77
CA SER A 518 19.10 -11.48 -20.67
C SER A 518 20.41 -11.68 -19.91
N GLU A 519 21.56 -11.28 -20.48
CA GLU A 519 22.85 -11.25 -19.77
C GLU A 519 22.93 -10.12 -18.72
N TYR A 520 22.10 -9.08 -18.88
CA TYR A 520 22.07 -7.87 -18.05
C TYR A 520 20.87 -7.77 -17.14
N VAL A 521 19.78 -8.50 -17.44
CA VAL A 521 18.51 -8.44 -16.71
C VAL A 521 18.07 -9.84 -16.28
N ASP A 522 17.78 -10.01 -15.00
CA ASP A 522 17.15 -11.25 -14.53
C ASP A 522 15.74 -11.41 -15.11
N THR A 523 15.59 -12.38 -15.99
CA THR A 523 14.34 -12.70 -16.69
C THR A 523 13.54 -13.83 -16.06
N SER A 524 13.91 -14.32 -14.86
CA SER A 524 13.27 -15.46 -14.20
C SER A 524 11.79 -15.20 -13.85
N TYR A 525 11.42 -13.94 -13.59
CA TYR A 525 10.06 -13.52 -13.28
C TYR A 525 9.19 -13.25 -14.52
N PHE A 526 9.78 -13.29 -15.73
CA PHE A 526 9.10 -12.91 -16.96
C PHE A 526 8.57 -14.11 -17.73
N VAL A 527 7.44 -13.93 -18.40
CA VAL A 527 6.83 -14.91 -19.31
C VAL A 527 7.01 -14.52 -20.77
N ASN A 528 7.01 -15.54 -21.64
CA ASN A 528 6.93 -15.30 -23.07
C ASN A 528 5.54 -14.82 -23.48
N LYS A 529 5.45 -13.67 -24.10
CA LYS A 529 4.21 -13.08 -24.64
C LYS A 529 4.32 -12.80 -26.13
N ASN A 530 3.19 -12.80 -26.79
CA ASN A 530 3.09 -12.28 -28.14
C ASN A 530 3.23 -10.77 -28.10
N VAL A 531 4.27 -10.25 -28.72
CA VAL A 531 4.52 -8.82 -28.89
C VAL A 531 4.12 -8.45 -30.31
N GLU A 532 3.30 -7.44 -30.43
CA GLU A 532 2.84 -6.91 -31.71
C GLU A 532 3.78 -5.82 -32.17
N VAL A 533 4.25 -5.93 -33.40
CA VAL A 533 5.08 -4.92 -34.07
C VAL A 533 4.19 -4.14 -35.03
N PRO A 534 3.76 -2.92 -34.66
CA PRO A 534 2.94 -2.11 -35.56
C PRO A 534 3.77 -1.60 -36.73
N ILE A 535 3.26 -1.74 -37.95
CA ILE A 535 3.88 -1.30 -39.16
C ILE A 535 2.99 -0.23 -39.79
N TYR A 536 3.57 0.93 -40.04
CA TYR A 536 2.90 2.11 -40.57
C TYR A 536 3.15 2.30 -42.05
N ASP A 537 2.18 2.89 -42.74
CA ASP A 537 2.32 3.40 -44.10
C ASP A 537 2.59 4.91 -43.97
N GLY A 538 3.83 5.30 -44.16
CA GLY A 538 4.31 6.65 -43.87
C GLY A 538 4.98 6.78 -42.48
N GLU A 539 5.13 8.00 -42.01
CA GLU A 539 5.73 8.28 -40.70
C GLU A 539 4.87 7.75 -39.56
N ILE A 540 5.51 7.24 -38.51
CA ILE A 540 4.82 6.62 -37.37
C ILE A 540 3.84 7.57 -36.69
N GLN A 541 4.13 8.85 -36.70
CA GLN A 541 3.28 9.88 -36.08
C GLN A 541 2.01 10.15 -36.87
N TYR A 542 2.08 10.09 -38.19
CA TYR A 542 1.02 10.50 -39.12
C TYR A 542 0.46 9.34 -39.92
N GLY A 543 1.28 8.29 -40.09
CA GLY A 543 0.92 7.15 -40.92
C GLY A 543 -0.22 6.32 -40.36
N LYS A 544 -0.93 5.66 -41.28
CA LYS A 544 -1.93 4.65 -40.92
C LYS A 544 -1.23 3.33 -40.61
N GLU A 545 -1.51 2.74 -39.46
CA GLU A 545 -1.10 1.37 -39.18
C GLU A 545 -1.75 0.41 -40.18
N THR A 546 -0.95 -0.34 -40.90
CA THR A 546 -1.41 -1.19 -42.01
C THR A 546 -1.35 -2.67 -41.71
N THR A 547 -0.35 -3.09 -40.96
CA THR A 547 -0.15 -4.51 -40.59
C THR A 547 0.55 -4.61 -39.26
N THR A 548 0.36 -5.76 -38.59
CA THR A 548 1.04 -6.09 -37.36
C THR A 548 1.72 -7.43 -37.48
N LYS A 549 3.04 -7.50 -37.26
CA LYS A 549 3.74 -8.76 -37.06
C LYS A 549 3.72 -9.13 -35.58
N LYS A 550 3.70 -10.45 -35.28
CA LYS A 550 3.68 -10.96 -33.92
C LYS A 550 4.87 -11.84 -33.65
N TYR A 551 5.52 -11.64 -32.52
CA TYR A 551 6.65 -12.45 -32.07
C TYR A 551 6.48 -12.85 -30.61
N LYS A 552 6.79 -14.12 -30.30
CA LYS A 552 6.73 -14.62 -28.92
C LYS A 552 8.08 -14.46 -28.25
N VAL A 553 8.19 -13.51 -27.30
CA VAL A 553 9.43 -13.14 -26.61
C VAL A 553 9.17 -12.84 -25.13
N LYS A 554 10.22 -12.90 -24.29
CA LYS A 554 10.20 -12.45 -22.89
C LYS A 554 10.40 -10.93 -22.78
N LEU A 555 11.25 -10.39 -23.64
CA LEU A 555 11.63 -8.98 -23.65
C LEU A 555 11.47 -8.42 -25.07
N SER A 556 11.02 -7.21 -25.18
CA SER A 556 10.95 -6.44 -26.43
C SER A 556 11.40 -5.00 -26.20
N ALA A 557 11.71 -4.29 -27.30
CA ALA A 557 11.71 -2.83 -27.23
C ALA A 557 10.29 -2.34 -26.95
N PRO A 558 10.12 -1.16 -26.35
CA PRO A 558 8.81 -0.56 -26.18
C PRO A 558 8.22 -0.08 -27.50
N ASN A 559 6.91 -0.09 -27.59
CA ASN A 559 6.24 0.70 -28.59
C ASN A 559 6.07 2.15 -28.09
N ILE A 560 5.64 3.02 -28.99
CA ILE A 560 5.47 4.44 -28.70
C ILE A 560 4.50 4.70 -27.53
N TYR A 561 3.45 3.88 -27.41
CA TYR A 561 2.46 4.01 -26.34
C TYR A 561 3.04 3.60 -24.97
N GLU A 562 3.82 2.54 -24.97
CA GLU A 562 4.50 2.06 -23.77
C GLU A 562 5.56 3.05 -23.30
N MET A 563 6.27 3.69 -24.23
CA MET A 563 7.20 4.78 -23.90
C MET A 563 6.50 5.98 -23.27
N PHE A 564 5.36 6.40 -23.79
CA PHE A 564 4.61 7.51 -23.21
C PHE A 564 4.02 7.17 -21.85
N SER A 565 3.57 5.94 -21.61
CA SER A 565 3.10 5.53 -20.31
C SER A 565 4.20 5.54 -19.24
N ALA A 566 5.47 5.48 -19.65
CA ALA A 566 6.65 5.57 -18.80
C ALA A 566 7.39 6.90 -18.92
N TYR A 567 6.85 7.85 -19.64
CA TYR A 567 7.44 9.18 -19.77
C TYR A 567 7.18 9.98 -18.49
N THR A 568 8.22 10.60 -17.95
CA THR A 568 8.13 11.60 -16.89
C THR A 568 9.28 12.61 -17.10
N ASN A 569 8.99 13.90 -16.98
CA ASN A 569 10.02 14.95 -17.03
C ASN A 569 11.00 14.88 -15.85
N THR A 570 10.65 14.16 -14.80
CA THR A 570 11.46 14.01 -13.57
C THR A 570 12.78 13.26 -13.81
N PHE A 571 12.91 12.56 -14.92
CA PHE A 571 14.09 11.75 -15.23
C PHE A 571 15.04 12.42 -16.23
N GLY A 572 15.37 13.68 -16.06
CA GLY A 572 16.19 14.59 -16.83
C GLY A 572 17.44 14.08 -17.55
N ASN A 573 17.45 12.85 -18.08
CA ASN A 573 18.52 12.25 -18.87
C ASN A 573 18.00 11.14 -19.81
N MET A 574 16.78 11.23 -20.31
CA MET A 574 16.27 10.27 -21.27
C MET A 574 16.94 10.52 -22.64
N LYS A 575 18.03 9.83 -22.89
CA LYS A 575 18.63 9.73 -24.22
C LYS A 575 17.67 9.00 -25.15
N ALA A 576 17.84 9.16 -26.45
CA ALA A 576 17.04 8.44 -27.44
C ALA A 576 17.13 6.92 -27.26
N HIS A 577 16.00 6.24 -27.41
CA HIS A 577 15.83 4.80 -27.23
C HIS A 577 15.13 4.17 -28.43
N TRP A 578 15.54 2.97 -28.80
CA TRP A 578 14.92 2.22 -29.88
C TRP A 578 13.47 1.85 -29.53
N LEU A 579 12.59 1.99 -30.55
CA LEU A 579 11.19 1.57 -30.50
C LEU A 579 10.96 0.31 -31.35
N ILE A 580 9.88 -0.40 -31.02
CA ILE A 580 9.41 -1.56 -31.80
C ILE A 580 8.61 -1.14 -33.06
N ASN A 581 8.09 0.09 -33.09
CA ASN A 581 7.32 0.64 -34.19
C ASN A 581 8.17 0.71 -35.47
N SER A 582 7.59 0.39 -36.59
CA SER A 582 8.26 0.31 -37.89
C SER A 582 7.42 0.98 -38.99
N SER A 583 8.05 1.46 -40.02
CA SER A 583 7.39 2.05 -41.20
C SER A 583 7.74 1.26 -42.46
N LYS A 584 6.88 1.28 -43.46
CA LYS A 584 7.14 0.72 -44.79
C LYS A 584 8.01 1.60 -45.68
N GLN A 585 8.08 2.90 -45.37
CA GLN A 585 8.92 3.83 -46.13
C GLN A 585 10.40 3.60 -45.87
N ASP A 586 11.28 4.14 -46.68
CA ASP A 586 12.73 3.92 -46.62
C ASP A 586 13.38 4.31 -45.29
N VAL A 587 12.70 5.10 -44.50
CA VAL A 587 13.11 5.54 -43.18
C VAL A 587 12.34 4.74 -42.13
N THR A 588 12.93 3.71 -41.58
CA THR A 588 12.15 2.58 -41.06
C THR A 588 12.45 2.21 -39.62
N LYS A 589 13.41 2.90 -39.02
CA LYS A 589 13.79 2.69 -37.64
C LYS A 589 13.30 3.86 -36.82
N SER A 590 12.68 3.57 -35.70
CA SER A 590 12.14 4.61 -34.84
C SER A 590 12.80 4.60 -33.51
N ALA A 591 13.17 5.75 -33.03
CA ALA A 591 13.60 6.00 -31.68
C ALA A 591 12.82 7.18 -31.09
N MET A 592 12.76 7.25 -29.79
CA MET A 592 12.18 8.36 -29.05
C MET A 592 13.31 9.11 -28.34
N THR A 593 13.36 10.42 -28.51
CA THR A 593 14.30 11.29 -27.80
C THR A 593 13.96 11.45 -26.35
N ASP A 594 14.86 12.04 -25.58
CA ASP A 594 14.69 12.36 -24.16
C ASP A 594 13.56 13.38 -23.88
N ILE A 595 13.18 14.16 -24.87
CA ILE A 595 12.04 15.09 -24.78
C ILE A 595 10.74 14.49 -25.35
N GLY A 596 10.69 13.17 -25.57
CA GLY A 596 9.50 12.48 -26.07
C GLY A 596 9.25 12.62 -27.58
N VAL A 597 10.16 13.23 -28.33
CA VAL A 597 10.03 13.34 -29.79
C VAL A 597 10.38 12.02 -30.44
N ILE A 598 9.52 11.53 -31.32
CA ILE A 598 9.79 10.36 -32.14
C ILE A 598 10.68 10.80 -33.30
N ILE A 599 11.83 10.18 -33.40
CA ILE A 599 12.75 10.40 -34.53
C ILE A 599 12.75 9.18 -35.44
N THR A 600 12.76 9.44 -36.70
CA THR A 600 12.93 8.43 -37.75
C THR A 600 14.40 8.43 -38.17
N ILE A 601 15.05 7.26 -38.07
CA ILE A 601 16.50 7.14 -38.23
C ILE A 601 16.85 6.55 -39.59
N VAL A 602 17.66 7.26 -40.32
CA VAL A 602 18.09 6.91 -41.68
C VAL A 602 19.42 6.12 -41.68
N GLY A 603 20.25 6.28 -40.66
CA GLY A 603 21.58 5.71 -40.57
C GLY A 603 21.63 4.32 -39.90
N ASP A 604 22.50 3.44 -40.43
CA ASP A 604 22.74 2.11 -39.82
C ASP A 604 23.72 2.15 -38.63
N TYR A 605 24.29 3.30 -38.31
CA TYR A 605 25.38 3.46 -37.36
C TYR A 605 24.99 4.23 -36.09
N ASP A 606 23.76 4.76 -36.02
CA ASP A 606 23.30 5.48 -34.84
C ASP A 606 23.11 4.50 -33.67
N GLU A 607 23.74 4.81 -32.56
CA GLU A 607 23.64 4.02 -31.33
C GLU A 607 22.73 4.69 -30.32
N PHE A 608 21.59 4.03 -30.01
CA PHE A 608 20.65 4.49 -29.02
C PHE A 608 20.56 3.54 -27.83
N GLY A 609 20.05 4.06 -26.71
CA GLY A 609 19.79 3.30 -25.53
C GLY A 609 18.71 2.23 -25.74
N ILE A 610 18.69 1.26 -24.85
CA ILE A 610 17.73 0.17 -24.88
C ILE A 610 16.91 0.20 -23.59
N ARG A 611 15.65 0.54 -23.70
CA ARG A 611 14.64 0.24 -22.69
C ARG A 611 13.90 -1.03 -23.11
N VAL A 612 13.40 -1.76 -22.14
CA VAL A 612 12.71 -3.02 -22.40
C VAL A 612 11.36 -3.08 -21.76
N VAL A 613 10.46 -3.78 -22.42
CA VAL A 613 9.15 -4.17 -21.93
C VAL A 613 9.17 -5.66 -21.63
N ALA A 614 8.59 -6.04 -20.50
CA ALA A 614 8.45 -7.42 -20.04
C ALA A 614 7.06 -7.67 -19.48
N ASN A 615 6.68 -8.94 -19.33
CA ASN A 615 5.46 -9.32 -18.64
C ASN A 615 5.81 -10.21 -17.46
N LEU A 616 5.49 -9.77 -16.25
CA LEU A 616 5.62 -10.54 -15.01
C LEU A 616 4.60 -11.67 -14.98
N GLN A 617 4.96 -12.77 -14.34
CA GLN A 617 4.08 -13.89 -14.06
C GLN A 617 2.93 -13.45 -13.14
N GLU A 618 1.80 -14.17 -13.20
CA GLU A 618 0.58 -13.84 -12.40
C GLU A 618 0.73 -14.04 -10.89
N ASN A 619 1.72 -14.86 -10.47
CA ASN A 619 1.95 -15.23 -9.07
C ASN A 619 2.99 -14.35 -8.37
N ILE A 620 3.42 -13.27 -8.98
CA ILE A 620 4.37 -12.34 -8.37
C ILE A 620 3.70 -11.56 -7.24
N MET A 621 4.35 -11.53 -6.06
CA MET A 621 3.85 -10.93 -4.83
C MET A 621 4.65 -9.70 -4.44
N ILE A 622 4.00 -8.76 -3.74
CA ILE A 622 4.63 -7.58 -3.15
C ILE A 622 5.24 -7.96 -1.80
N THR A 623 6.52 -7.63 -1.57
CA THR A 623 7.18 -7.85 -0.27
C THR A 623 7.31 -6.58 0.54
N LYS A 624 7.39 -5.42 -0.09
CA LYS A 624 7.39 -4.10 0.55
C LYS A 624 7.22 -2.98 -0.49
N GLY A 625 7.05 -1.75 -0.03
CA GLY A 625 6.96 -0.56 -0.86
C GLY A 625 5.53 -0.03 -0.95
N LYS A 626 5.38 1.11 -1.61
CA LYS A 626 4.10 1.82 -1.81
C LYS A 626 3.75 2.01 -3.29
N GLY A 627 4.61 1.56 -4.21
CA GLY A 627 4.42 1.72 -5.65
C GLY A 627 4.69 3.14 -6.16
N THR A 628 5.25 4.02 -5.34
CA THR A 628 5.68 5.36 -5.75
C THR A 628 7.12 5.32 -6.27
N PHE A 629 7.55 6.37 -6.97
CA PHE A 629 8.93 6.49 -7.45
C PHE A 629 9.95 6.36 -6.32
N ASP A 630 9.76 7.10 -5.22
CA ASP A 630 10.68 7.09 -4.07
C ASP A 630 10.56 5.82 -3.21
N ASN A 631 9.45 5.09 -3.33
CA ASN A 631 9.18 3.88 -2.56
C ASN A 631 8.50 2.81 -3.44
N PRO A 632 9.20 2.28 -4.46
CA PRO A 632 8.66 1.29 -5.38
C PRO A 632 8.37 -0.04 -4.68
N TYR A 633 7.45 -0.83 -5.24
CA TYR A 633 7.24 -2.19 -4.77
C TYR A 633 8.47 -3.05 -4.99
N ASN A 634 8.90 -3.76 -3.95
CA ASN A 634 9.80 -4.91 -4.11
C ASN A 634 8.92 -6.15 -4.28
N ILE A 635 9.34 -7.06 -5.14
CA ILE A 635 8.55 -8.21 -5.53
C ILE A 635 9.31 -9.52 -5.32
N THR A 636 8.55 -10.60 -5.13
CA THR A 636 9.04 -11.98 -5.08
C THR A 636 8.13 -12.91 -5.88
N LYS A 637 8.65 -14.08 -6.21
CA LYS A 637 7.91 -15.15 -6.88
C LYS A 637 7.36 -16.13 -5.88
#